data_edc75f7d687dd0c4c695b475dde0a33a
#
_entry.id   edc75f7d687dd0c4c695b475dde0a33a
#
_cell.length_a   1.000
_cell.length_b   1.000
_cell.length_c   1.000
_cell.angle_alpha   90.00
_cell.angle_beta   90.00
_cell.angle_gamma   90.00
#
_symmetry.space_group_name_H-M   'P 1'
#
loop_
_entity.id
_entity.type
_entity.pdbx_description
1 polymer ?
#
loop_
_entity_poly.entity_id
_entity_poly.type
_entity_poly.pdbx_seq_one_letter_code
_entity_poly.pdbx_strand_id
1 'polypeptide(L)'
;MTDSDETEETDAASEDDRADDAALDAETFADVVQEIGRPVVTAGRVAQALDWSHEEASAALDRLADERAVDRLDVSADPVVWYSTDWSQLVERERVIPFPGRREIVVDHPTQFTRAQLSQFAHLVDTTHRGGYRYELRREDIWGAPYDEFEDLLSTVRDVLPERVPELEEWIEDQWERAHRFILYTHEEGYVVLEAATDSLMGNVAREKLDEGQLRAAISDTESWVAEEAVAEVKRTLYEAGYPVQDERDLDTGDDLDLELDLDLRDYQHQWVREFMETKSGVLVGPPGSGKTVAALAILARVGGESLILVPSRELASQWREELLTRTTLTEEQVGEYHGGEKTVAPVTIATYRTAGMDRHRQLFDSREWGLVIYDEVHHIPAAVARRSADLQTKHRLGLSSSPVREDDREEEIYTLIGPPIGTDWDALFEAGFVAEPEVEIRYVPWADEDARDQYVSAEGHERRQRAAANPAKIEETRYILSRHPEKKALVFCDYLDQGRELSAALDVPFVNGEMPHSRRERLLDEFRRGDRDTLIVSRVGDEGIDLPDAELAVVASGLGGSRRQGAQRAGRTMRPEGRSLVYVLATRGSREEEFAQQRMRHLSSKGVRVSEAEAEAVGDDERAADGRNEVAGGDTDGSS
;
A
#
# COMPACT_ATOMS: atom_id res chain seq x y z
N MET A 1 49.11 -61.68 -57.15
CA MET A 1 49.31 -62.49 -55.94
C MET A 1 49.04 -61.57 -54.77
N THR A 2 47.85 -61.81 -54.23
CA THR A 2 47.26 -61.62 -52.90
C THR A 2 47.19 -60.14 -52.40
N ASP A 3 46.15 -59.47 -52.61
CA ASP A 3 44.85 -59.34 -51.96
C ASP A 3 44.92 -59.35 -50.43
N SER A 4 44.59 -58.23 -49.83
CA SER A 4 43.93 -58.17 -48.54
C SER A 4 43.19 -56.84 -48.45
N ASP A 5 41.89 -56.95 -48.60
CA ASP A 5 40.85 -56.00 -48.24
C ASP A 5 40.88 -55.79 -46.72
N GLU A 6 40.99 -54.56 -46.27
CA GLU A 6 40.58 -54.13 -44.93
C GLU A 6 39.47 -53.12 -45.05
N THR A 7 38.30 -53.59 -44.73
CA THR A 7 37.05 -52.76 -44.53
C THR A 7 37.21 -51.95 -43.27
N GLU A 8 37.24 -50.63 -43.42
CA GLU A 8 36.97 -49.68 -42.33
C GLU A 8 35.46 -49.69 -41.96
N GLU A 9 35.14 -50.23 -40.78
CA GLU A 9 33.89 -49.98 -40.08
C GLU A 9 33.92 -48.55 -39.51
N THR A 10 33.19 -47.68 -40.11
CA THR A 10 32.87 -46.38 -39.53
C THR A 10 31.81 -46.57 -38.44
N ASP A 11 32.25 -46.38 -37.21
CA ASP A 11 31.43 -46.33 -36.01
C ASP A 11 30.56 -45.05 -36.09
N ALA A 12 29.29 -45.22 -36.41
CA ALA A 12 28.29 -44.19 -36.29
C ALA A 12 27.84 -44.15 -34.82
N ALA A 13 28.55 -43.35 -34.00
CA ALA A 13 28.08 -42.99 -32.69
C ALA A 13 26.82 -42.15 -32.85
N SER A 14 25.74 -42.62 -32.27
CA SER A 14 24.41 -42.03 -32.30
C SER A 14 24.40 -40.59 -31.78
N GLU A 15 23.73 -39.71 -32.50
CA GLU A 15 23.43 -38.32 -32.10
C GLU A 15 22.59 -38.23 -30.82
N ASP A 16 22.12 -39.33 -30.26
CA ASP A 16 21.25 -39.39 -29.07
C ASP A 16 22.03 -39.35 -27.73
N ASP A 17 23.35 -39.58 -27.74
CA ASP A 17 24.20 -39.56 -26.53
C ASP A 17 24.77 -38.15 -26.19
N ARG A 18 24.51 -37.13 -27.02
CA ARG A 18 24.94 -35.75 -26.77
C ARG A 18 23.87 -34.87 -26.13
N ALA A 19 22.65 -35.36 -25.98
CA ALA A 19 21.52 -34.59 -25.44
C ALA A 19 21.38 -34.66 -23.90
N ASP A 20 22.10 -35.55 -23.23
CA ASP A 20 21.91 -35.79 -21.78
C ASP A 20 23.02 -35.16 -20.90
N ASP A 21 24.04 -34.49 -21.48
CA ASP A 21 25.21 -34.00 -20.73
C ASP A 21 25.25 -32.48 -20.52
N ALA A 22 24.18 -31.74 -20.85
CA ALA A 22 24.11 -30.29 -20.67
C ALA A 22 22.76 -29.86 -20.09
N ALA A 23 22.26 -30.54 -19.08
CA ALA A 23 21.10 -30.05 -18.34
C ALA A 23 21.55 -28.93 -17.37
N LEU A 24 21.04 -27.72 -17.55
CA LEU A 24 21.22 -26.63 -16.57
C LEU A 24 20.59 -27.08 -15.25
N ASP A 25 21.39 -27.32 -14.24
CA ASP A 25 20.96 -27.52 -12.85
C ASP A 25 21.21 -26.28 -11.98
N ALA A 26 20.84 -26.34 -10.72
CA ALA A 26 20.99 -25.22 -9.81
C ALA A 26 22.46 -24.81 -9.57
N GLU A 27 23.38 -25.77 -9.55
CA GLU A 27 24.80 -25.53 -9.33
C GLU A 27 25.42 -24.86 -10.56
N THR A 28 25.19 -25.41 -11.76
CA THR A 28 25.61 -24.82 -13.04
C THR A 28 25.01 -23.44 -13.25
N PHE A 29 23.75 -23.23 -12.88
CA PHE A 29 23.13 -21.91 -12.93
C PHE A 29 23.83 -20.91 -12.00
N ALA A 30 24.17 -21.30 -10.77
CA ALA A 30 24.90 -20.44 -9.84
C ALA A 30 26.29 -20.05 -10.40
N ASP A 31 27.01 -21.00 -11.03
CA ASP A 31 28.30 -20.74 -11.68
C ASP A 31 28.16 -19.73 -12.84
N VAL A 32 27.15 -19.93 -13.69
CA VAL A 32 26.83 -19.00 -14.80
C VAL A 32 26.50 -17.60 -14.28
N VAL A 33 25.70 -17.50 -13.23
CA VAL A 33 25.36 -16.23 -12.62
C VAL A 33 26.57 -15.55 -12.00
N GLN A 34 27.47 -16.31 -11.40
CA GLN A 34 28.75 -15.82 -10.86
C GLN A 34 29.69 -15.33 -11.99
N GLU A 35 29.76 -16.03 -13.11
CA GLU A 35 30.53 -15.60 -14.28
C GLU A 35 29.98 -14.32 -14.89
N ILE A 36 28.65 -14.21 -15.02
CA ILE A 36 27.97 -13.00 -15.48
C ILE A 36 28.19 -11.82 -14.49
N GLY A 37 28.45 -12.12 -13.21
CA GLY A 37 28.70 -11.13 -12.14
C GLY A 37 27.47 -10.37 -11.70
N ARG A 38 26.27 -10.87 -12.00
CA ARG A 38 24.98 -10.27 -11.62
C ARG A 38 24.04 -11.34 -11.04
N PRO A 39 23.36 -11.09 -9.91
CA PRO A 39 22.51 -12.09 -9.25
C PRO A 39 21.18 -12.32 -9.97
N VAL A 40 20.77 -11.34 -10.78
CA VAL A 40 19.54 -11.40 -11.56
C VAL A 40 19.94 -11.41 -13.04
N VAL A 41 19.45 -12.40 -13.77
CA VAL A 41 19.82 -12.62 -15.16
C VAL A 41 18.57 -12.79 -16.04
N THR A 42 18.72 -12.51 -17.33
CA THR A 42 17.70 -12.80 -18.34
C THR A 42 18.06 -14.07 -19.10
N ALA A 43 17.08 -14.74 -19.71
CA ALA A 43 17.34 -15.91 -20.57
C ALA A 43 18.36 -15.62 -21.67
N GLY A 44 18.36 -14.42 -22.25
CA GLY A 44 19.33 -14.00 -23.26
C GLY A 44 20.77 -13.93 -22.73
N ARG A 45 20.98 -13.58 -21.46
CA ARG A 45 22.31 -13.55 -20.83
C ARG A 45 22.81 -14.96 -20.51
N VAL A 46 21.92 -15.82 -20.01
CA VAL A 46 22.24 -17.22 -19.78
C VAL A 46 22.55 -17.94 -21.10
N ALA A 47 21.76 -17.73 -22.14
CA ALA A 47 22.01 -18.22 -23.49
C ALA A 47 23.39 -17.82 -24.02
N GLN A 48 23.78 -16.55 -23.83
CA GLN A 48 25.08 -16.05 -24.24
C GLN A 48 26.24 -16.68 -23.46
N ALA A 49 26.07 -16.90 -22.16
CA ALA A 49 27.11 -17.50 -21.31
C ALA A 49 27.31 -18.99 -21.61
N LEU A 50 26.26 -19.72 -21.97
CA LEU A 50 26.30 -21.15 -22.25
C LEU A 50 26.44 -21.50 -23.74
N ASP A 51 26.48 -20.49 -24.62
CA ASP A 51 26.45 -20.65 -26.09
C ASP A 51 25.19 -21.42 -26.57
N TRP A 52 24.06 -21.19 -25.91
CA TRP A 52 22.75 -21.76 -26.22
C TRP A 52 21.87 -20.82 -27.02
N SER A 53 20.80 -21.36 -27.61
CA SER A 53 19.71 -20.53 -28.12
C SER A 53 18.89 -19.90 -26.97
N HIS A 54 18.23 -18.79 -27.25
CA HIS A 54 17.36 -18.15 -26.26
C HIS A 54 16.21 -19.08 -25.82
N GLU A 55 15.69 -19.90 -26.73
CA GLU A 55 14.60 -20.86 -26.48
C GLU A 55 15.05 -21.99 -25.54
N GLU A 56 16.23 -22.53 -25.73
CA GLU A 56 16.83 -23.54 -24.85
C GLU A 56 17.09 -23.00 -23.45
N ALA A 57 17.68 -21.82 -23.35
CA ALA A 57 17.93 -21.17 -22.05
C ALA A 57 16.63 -20.85 -21.32
N SER A 58 15.60 -20.34 -22.03
CA SER A 58 14.29 -20.05 -21.42
C SER A 58 13.62 -21.31 -20.90
N ALA A 59 13.60 -22.40 -21.69
CA ALA A 59 13.01 -23.67 -21.28
C ALA A 59 13.73 -24.30 -20.07
N ALA A 60 15.07 -24.19 -20.02
CA ALA A 60 15.85 -24.66 -18.89
C ALA A 60 15.61 -23.87 -17.62
N LEU A 61 15.49 -22.53 -17.72
CA LEU A 61 15.18 -21.64 -16.60
C LEU A 61 13.75 -21.84 -16.08
N ASP A 62 12.78 -22.02 -16.97
CA ASP A 62 11.39 -22.33 -16.58
C ASP A 62 11.32 -23.68 -15.83
N ARG A 63 12.07 -24.70 -16.27
CA ARG A 63 12.17 -25.98 -15.55
C ARG A 63 12.78 -25.81 -14.15
N LEU A 64 13.87 -25.06 -14.02
CA LEU A 64 14.47 -24.77 -12.71
C LEU A 64 13.54 -23.99 -11.79
N ALA A 65 12.70 -23.12 -12.35
CA ALA A 65 11.69 -22.39 -11.59
C ALA A 65 10.56 -23.32 -11.11
N ASP A 66 10.12 -24.26 -11.95
CA ASP A 66 9.15 -25.30 -11.57
C ASP A 66 9.68 -26.22 -10.47
N GLU A 67 10.99 -26.53 -10.50
CA GLU A 67 11.72 -27.26 -9.47
C GLU A 67 12.01 -26.43 -8.21
N ARG A 68 11.67 -25.14 -8.22
CA ARG A 68 11.96 -24.18 -7.14
C ARG A 68 13.45 -23.96 -6.84
N ALA A 69 14.31 -24.25 -7.79
CA ALA A 69 15.75 -24.00 -7.70
C ALA A 69 16.12 -22.54 -8.04
N VAL A 70 15.29 -21.87 -8.83
CA VAL A 70 15.41 -20.45 -9.15
C VAL A 70 14.05 -19.76 -8.98
N ASP A 71 14.06 -18.46 -8.73
CA ASP A 71 12.88 -17.63 -8.77
C ASP A 71 12.80 -16.85 -10.07
N ARG A 72 11.57 -16.56 -10.49
CA ARG A 72 11.25 -15.83 -11.71
C ARG A 72 10.49 -14.55 -11.37
N LEU A 73 10.94 -13.42 -11.93
CA LEU A 73 10.26 -12.12 -11.82
C LEU A 73 9.96 -11.59 -13.22
N ASP A 74 8.69 -11.38 -13.51
CA ASP A 74 8.25 -10.75 -14.75
C ASP A 74 8.35 -9.22 -14.63
N VAL A 75 9.22 -8.65 -15.46
CA VAL A 75 9.38 -7.19 -15.58
C VAL A 75 8.59 -6.74 -16.79
N SER A 76 7.36 -6.26 -16.58
CA SER A 76 6.43 -5.90 -17.65
C SER A 76 6.30 -6.97 -18.75
N ALA A 77 6.18 -8.22 -18.37
CA ALA A 77 6.03 -9.40 -19.22
C ALA A 77 7.25 -9.82 -20.08
N ASP A 78 8.21 -8.94 -20.37
CA ASP A 78 9.45 -9.27 -21.11
C ASP A 78 10.45 -8.10 -21.05
N PRO A 79 11.70 -8.28 -20.61
CA PRO A 79 12.33 -9.56 -20.26
C PRO A 79 11.86 -10.09 -18.90
N VAL A 80 11.83 -11.42 -18.81
CA VAL A 80 11.73 -12.14 -17.52
C VAL A 80 13.13 -12.26 -16.94
N VAL A 81 13.27 -12.12 -15.62
CA VAL A 81 14.54 -12.27 -14.91
C VAL A 81 14.48 -13.46 -13.95
N TRP A 82 15.61 -14.18 -13.83
CA TRP A 82 15.78 -15.33 -12.95
C TRP A 82 16.94 -15.12 -11.99
N TYR A 83 16.85 -15.74 -10.80
CA TYR A 83 17.89 -15.74 -9.80
C TYR A 83 17.82 -16.99 -8.93
N SER A 84 18.97 -17.41 -8.35
CA SER A 84 19.05 -18.61 -7.52
C SER A 84 18.32 -18.44 -6.19
N THR A 85 17.55 -19.46 -5.81
CA THR A 85 16.86 -19.51 -4.52
C THR A 85 17.82 -19.60 -3.32
N ASP A 86 19.00 -20.19 -3.49
CA ASP A 86 19.99 -20.34 -2.42
C ASP A 86 20.97 -19.16 -2.33
N TRP A 87 20.93 -18.25 -3.29
CA TRP A 87 21.85 -17.12 -3.37
C TRP A 87 21.65 -16.07 -2.28
N SER A 88 20.47 -16.01 -1.68
CA SER A 88 20.20 -15.15 -0.51
C SER A 88 21.12 -15.43 0.68
N GLN A 89 21.70 -16.63 0.78
CA GLN A 89 22.66 -17.00 1.82
C GLN A 89 24.12 -16.65 1.47
N LEU A 90 24.43 -16.48 0.19
CA LEU A 90 25.79 -16.24 -0.29
C LEU A 90 26.07 -14.77 -0.64
N VAL A 91 25.04 -13.97 -0.90
CA VAL A 91 25.20 -12.60 -1.41
C VAL A 91 24.19 -11.66 -0.74
N GLU A 92 24.43 -11.30 0.50
CA GLU A 92 23.75 -10.21 1.22
C GLU A 92 24.06 -8.81 0.64
N ARG A 93 24.41 -8.73 -0.65
CA ARG A 93 24.68 -7.44 -1.30
C ARG A 93 23.49 -7.05 -2.14
N GLU A 94 22.94 -5.89 -1.79
CA GLU A 94 21.99 -5.16 -2.62
C GLU A 94 22.48 -5.04 -4.06
N ARG A 95 21.59 -5.27 -5.04
CA ARG A 95 21.86 -5.06 -6.45
C ARG A 95 20.70 -4.44 -7.17
N VAL A 96 20.99 -3.34 -7.84
CA VAL A 96 20.02 -2.54 -8.59
C VAL A 96 20.21 -2.77 -10.09
N ILE A 97 19.13 -3.09 -10.80
CA ILE A 97 19.11 -3.34 -12.24
C ILE A 97 18.09 -2.42 -12.89
N PRO A 98 18.52 -1.37 -13.60
CA PRO A 98 17.62 -0.51 -14.35
C PRO A 98 17.23 -1.12 -15.71
N PHE A 99 15.96 -0.90 -16.10
CA PHE A 99 15.40 -1.20 -17.42
C PHE A 99 14.92 0.11 -18.08
N PRO A 100 15.79 0.92 -18.68
CA PRO A 100 15.49 2.28 -19.11
C PRO A 100 14.31 2.37 -20.08
N GLY A 101 14.28 1.53 -21.11
CA GLY A 101 13.21 1.52 -22.11
C GLY A 101 11.82 1.18 -21.54
N ARG A 102 11.73 0.71 -20.31
CA ARG A 102 10.48 0.41 -19.60
C ARG A 102 10.26 1.30 -18.39
N ARG A 103 11.26 2.08 -18.02
CA ARG A 103 11.24 2.92 -16.81
C ARG A 103 11.01 2.09 -15.56
N GLU A 104 11.66 0.92 -15.50
CA GLU A 104 11.57 0.00 -14.37
C GLU A 104 12.95 -0.18 -13.74
N ILE A 105 12.96 -0.35 -12.42
CA ILE A 105 14.14 -0.69 -11.63
C ILE A 105 13.80 -1.94 -10.82
N VAL A 106 14.62 -2.99 -10.98
CA VAL A 106 14.53 -4.20 -10.17
C VAL A 106 15.67 -4.19 -9.17
N VAL A 107 15.34 -4.33 -7.89
CA VAL A 107 16.32 -4.37 -6.81
C VAL A 107 16.19 -5.69 -6.07
N ASP A 108 17.31 -6.39 -5.95
CA ASP A 108 17.41 -7.59 -5.16
C ASP A 108 17.97 -7.24 -3.78
N HIS A 109 17.28 -7.65 -2.71
CA HIS A 109 17.60 -7.36 -1.31
C HIS A 109 17.94 -5.86 -1.08
N PRO A 110 17.02 -4.91 -1.40
CA PRO A 110 17.31 -3.50 -1.20
C PRO A 110 17.59 -3.20 0.27
N THR A 111 18.60 -2.37 0.51
CA THR A 111 18.78 -1.74 1.83
C THR A 111 17.61 -0.80 2.12
N GLN A 112 17.40 -0.48 3.38
CA GLN A 112 16.39 0.52 3.75
C GLN A 112 16.67 1.88 3.11
N PHE A 113 17.94 2.26 3.04
CA PHE A 113 18.36 3.50 2.41
C PHE A 113 17.98 3.54 0.92
N THR A 114 18.24 2.48 0.17
CA THR A 114 17.86 2.38 -1.25
C THR A 114 16.35 2.40 -1.44
N ARG A 115 15.60 1.73 -0.56
CA ARG A 115 14.14 1.75 -0.60
C ARG A 115 13.57 3.14 -0.32
N ALA A 116 14.13 3.85 0.68
CA ALA A 116 13.76 5.22 0.98
C ALA A 116 14.05 6.17 -0.19
N GLN A 117 15.23 6.06 -0.80
CA GLN A 117 15.57 6.85 -1.98
C GLN A 117 14.65 6.55 -3.17
N LEU A 118 14.43 5.26 -3.50
CA LEU A 118 13.53 4.87 -4.59
C LEU A 118 12.10 5.35 -4.38
N SER A 119 11.60 5.35 -3.14
CA SER A 119 10.23 5.81 -2.85
C SER A 119 10.00 7.29 -3.12
N GLN A 120 11.05 8.08 -3.28
CA GLN A 120 10.96 9.51 -3.57
C GLN A 120 10.69 9.82 -5.06
N PHE A 121 11.04 8.89 -5.96
CA PHE A 121 10.90 9.11 -7.40
C PHE A 121 10.40 7.90 -8.20
N ALA A 122 10.10 6.78 -7.53
CA ALA A 122 9.63 5.56 -8.18
C ALA A 122 8.55 4.84 -7.35
N HIS A 123 7.61 4.24 -8.05
CA HIS A 123 6.51 3.49 -7.46
C HIS A 123 6.84 2.00 -7.35
N LEU A 124 6.68 1.41 -6.17
CA LEU A 124 6.86 -0.03 -5.99
C LEU A 124 5.65 -0.79 -6.55
N VAL A 125 5.86 -1.56 -7.60
CA VAL A 125 4.81 -2.32 -8.31
C VAL A 125 4.65 -3.73 -7.77
N ASP A 126 5.76 -4.42 -7.48
CA ASP A 126 5.74 -5.83 -7.10
C ASP A 126 6.93 -6.22 -6.24
N THR A 127 6.75 -7.25 -5.41
CA THR A 127 7.82 -7.85 -4.61
C THR A 127 7.77 -9.37 -4.73
N THR A 128 8.94 -10.02 -4.76
CA THR A 128 9.01 -11.48 -4.68
C THR A 128 9.11 -11.93 -3.23
N HIS A 129 8.74 -13.19 -2.93
CA HIS A 129 8.81 -13.74 -1.57
C HIS A 129 10.24 -13.84 -1.03
N ARG A 130 11.26 -13.56 -1.85
CA ARG A 130 12.68 -13.71 -1.49
C ARG A 130 13.48 -12.43 -1.59
N GLY A 131 12.81 -11.28 -1.53
CA GLY A 131 13.48 -9.99 -1.42
C GLY A 131 13.79 -9.28 -2.74
N GLY A 132 13.20 -9.69 -3.87
CA GLY A 132 13.26 -8.92 -5.11
C GLY A 132 12.14 -7.87 -5.16
N TYR A 133 12.47 -6.65 -5.53
CA TYR A 133 11.57 -5.50 -5.59
C TYR A 133 11.58 -4.92 -6.99
N ARG A 134 10.39 -4.69 -7.58
CA ARG A 134 10.23 -4.05 -8.88
C ARG A 134 9.58 -2.69 -8.71
N TYR A 135 10.31 -1.67 -9.10
CA TYR A 135 9.85 -0.28 -9.11
C TYR A 135 9.58 0.18 -10.54
N GLU A 136 8.58 1.01 -10.73
CA GLU A 136 8.26 1.72 -11.98
C GLU A 136 8.41 3.21 -11.75
N LEU A 137 9.08 3.92 -12.66
CA LEU A 137 9.13 5.37 -12.66
C LEU A 137 7.92 5.88 -13.44
N ARG A 138 6.98 6.46 -12.73
CA ARG A 138 5.82 7.13 -13.31
C ARG A 138 6.09 8.61 -13.39
N ARG A 139 5.44 9.29 -14.34
CA ARG A 139 5.55 10.75 -14.44
C ARG A 139 5.11 11.45 -13.14
N GLU A 140 4.04 10.95 -12.52
CA GLU A 140 3.46 11.48 -11.28
C GLU A 140 4.45 11.43 -10.11
N ASP A 141 5.26 10.38 -10.03
CA ASP A 141 6.28 10.25 -8.99
C ASP A 141 7.41 11.29 -9.16
N ILE A 142 7.76 11.62 -10.41
CA ILE A 142 8.74 12.68 -10.71
C ILE A 142 8.15 14.07 -10.48
N TRP A 143 6.87 14.28 -10.85
CA TRP A 143 6.19 15.57 -10.64
C TRP A 143 6.01 15.91 -9.17
N GLY A 144 5.83 14.90 -8.31
CA GLY A 144 5.69 15.04 -6.87
C GLY A 144 6.97 14.73 -6.09
N ALA A 145 8.11 14.60 -6.76
CA ALA A 145 9.37 14.32 -6.08
C ALA A 145 9.74 15.46 -5.11
N PRO A 146 10.16 15.15 -3.86
CA PRO A 146 10.32 16.15 -2.80
C PRO A 146 11.68 16.87 -2.90
N TYR A 147 11.96 17.48 -4.04
CA TYR A 147 13.19 18.23 -4.28
C TYR A 147 12.86 19.63 -4.81
N ASP A 148 13.63 20.62 -4.38
CA ASP A 148 13.52 21.99 -4.89
C ASP A 148 14.31 22.19 -6.19
N GLU A 149 15.42 21.46 -6.35
CA GLU A 149 16.30 21.57 -7.51
C GLU A 149 16.42 20.21 -8.22
N PHE A 150 16.46 20.25 -9.55
CA PHE A 150 16.60 19.04 -10.38
C PHE A 150 17.89 18.26 -10.08
N GLU A 151 18.98 18.96 -9.80
CA GLU A 151 20.28 18.38 -9.48
C GLU A 151 20.24 17.46 -8.26
N ASP A 152 19.41 17.77 -7.26
CA ASP A 152 19.26 16.98 -6.04
C ASP A 152 18.51 15.68 -6.34
N LEU A 153 17.43 15.75 -7.11
CA LEU A 153 16.73 14.56 -7.62
C LEU A 153 17.69 13.70 -8.45
N LEU A 154 18.44 14.30 -9.38
CA LEU A 154 19.37 13.60 -10.25
C LEU A 154 20.51 12.93 -9.46
N SER A 155 21.00 13.61 -8.41
CA SER A 155 21.99 13.05 -7.49
C SER A 155 21.44 11.79 -6.80
N THR A 156 20.22 11.83 -6.28
CA THR A 156 19.57 10.68 -5.64
C THR A 156 19.38 9.52 -6.61
N VAL A 157 18.94 9.80 -7.84
CA VAL A 157 18.80 8.76 -8.89
C VAL A 157 20.15 8.11 -9.19
N ARG A 158 21.23 8.88 -9.26
CA ARG A 158 22.59 8.38 -9.52
C ARG A 158 23.19 7.62 -8.35
N ASP A 159 22.82 7.97 -7.13
CA ASP A 159 23.25 7.25 -5.93
C ASP A 159 22.64 5.85 -5.83
N VAL A 160 21.39 5.71 -6.30
CA VAL A 160 20.69 4.42 -6.34
C VAL A 160 21.15 3.55 -7.49
N LEU A 161 21.40 4.12 -8.67
CA LEU A 161 21.75 3.34 -9.86
C LEU A 161 23.23 2.94 -9.88
N PRO A 162 23.57 1.68 -10.24
CA PRO A 162 24.96 1.21 -10.26
C PRO A 162 25.83 1.86 -11.31
N GLU A 163 25.22 2.46 -12.33
CA GLU A 163 25.87 3.17 -13.44
C GLU A 163 24.95 4.25 -13.98
N ARG A 164 25.52 5.25 -14.65
CA ARG A 164 24.71 6.28 -15.31
C ARG A 164 23.84 5.69 -16.42
N VAL A 165 22.58 6.09 -16.44
CA VAL A 165 21.59 5.65 -17.44
C VAL A 165 21.01 6.89 -18.14
N PRO A 166 21.70 7.43 -19.17
CA PRO A 166 21.33 8.70 -19.80
C PRO A 166 19.88 8.74 -20.31
N GLU A 167 19.38 7.65 -20.90
CA GLU A 167 18.00 7.56 -21.39
C GLU A 167 16.97 7.77 -20.26
N LEU A 168 17.26 7.27 -19.05
CA LEU A 168 16.40 7.44 -17.90
C LEU A 168 16.54 8.85 -17.31
N GLU A 169 17.79 9.36 -17.21
CA GLU A 169 18.05 10.72 -16.74
C GLU A 169 17.35 11.76 -17.64
N GLU A 170 17.42 11.65 -18.96
CA GLU A 170 16.74 12.53 -19.92
C GLU A 170 15.21 12.47 -19.77
N TRP A 171 14.65 11.27 -19.52
CA TRP A 171 13.21 11.16 -19.31
C TRP A 171 12.77 11.79 -17.99
N ILE A 172 13.55 11.61 -16.90
CA ILE A 172 13.29 12.23 -15.59
C ILE A 172 13.35 13.75 -15.73
N GLU A 173 14.36 14.28 -16.44
CA GLU A 173 14.49 15.72 -16.73
C GLU A 173 13.28 16.27 -17.47
N ASP A 174 12.82 15.60 -18.54
CA ASP A 174 11.61 16.02 -19.29
C ASP A 174 10.38 16.05 -18.38
N GLN A 175 10.20 15.05 -17.48
CA GLN A 175 9.06 15.05 -16.56
C GLN A 175 9.18 16.14 -15.49
N TRP A 176 10.36 16.31 -14.91
CA TRP A 176 10.63 17.38 -13.94
C TRP A 176 10.36 18.76 -14.54
N GLU A 177 10.89 19.03 -15.72
CA GLU A 177 10.62 20.29 -16.41
C GLU A 177 9.13 20.52 -16.66
N ARG A 178 8.36 19.46 -17.00
CA ARG A 178 6.89 19.57 -17.21
C ARG A 178 6.16 20.04 -15.97
N ALA A 179 6.62 19.63 -14.78
CA ALA A 179 6.04 20.05 -13.50
C ALA A 179 6.27 21.54 -13.19
N HIS A 180 7.25 22.17 -13.85
CA HIS A 180 7.62 23.56 -13.61
C HIS A 180 7.28 24.48 -14.81
N ARG A 181 6.39 24.01 -15.71
CA ARG A 181 6.02 24.76 -16.93
C ARG A 181 4.85 25.69 -16.77
N PHE A 182 3.98 25.47 -15.80
CA PHE A 182 2.81 26.30 -15.54
C PHE A 182 2.70 26.65 -14.05
N ILE A 183 2.47 27.94 -13.79
CA ILE A 183 2.31 28.48 -12.44
C ILE A 183 0.99 29.26 -12.38
N LEU A 184 0.23 29.08 -11.31
CA LEU A 184 -0.91 29.93 -10.95
C LEU A 184 -0.48 30.87 -9.82
N TYR A 185 -0.67 32.15 -9.98
CA TYR A 185 -0.39 33.12 -8.94
C TYR A 185 -1.48 34.19 -8.86
N THR A 186 -1.52 34.94 -7.75
CA THR A 186 -2.43 36.08 -7.58
C THR A 186 -1.73 37.36 -8.03
N HIS A 187 -2.30 38.04 -9.03
CA HIS A 187 -1.81 39.34 -9.48
C HIS A 187 -1.99 40.42 -8.42
N GLU A 188 -1.17 41.47 -8.42
CA GLU A 188 -1.27 42.61 -7.48
C GLU A 188 -2.67 43.26 -7.41
N GLU A 189 -3.45 43.17 -8.49
CA GLU A 189 -4.83 43.63 -8.57
C GLU A 189 -5.86 42.60 -8.06
N GLY A 190 -5.41 41.43 -7.54
CA GLY A 190 -6.24 40.44 -6.85
C GLY A 190 -6.90 39.38 -7.76
N TYR A 191 -6.58 39.31 -9.06
CA TYR A 191 -7.10 38.26 -9.94
C TYR A 191 -6.06 37.13 -10.17
N VAL A 192 -6.53 35.96 -10.57
CA VAL A 192 -5.70 34.78 -10.78
C VAL A 192 -5.06 34.80 -12.17
N VAL A 193 -3.78 34.53 -12.24
CA VAL A 193 -3.01 34.45 -13.48
C VAL A 193 -2.44 33.05 -13.65
N LEU A 194 -2.59 32.49 -14.85
CA LEU A 194 -1.83 31.34 -15.31
C LEU A 194 -0.63 31.85 -16.10
N GLU A 195 0.55 31.54 -15.62
CA GLU A 195 1.82 31.79 -16.31
C GLU A 195 2.33 30.49 -16.93
N ALA A 196 2.79 30.54 -18.16
CA ALA A 196 3.48 29.47 -18.85
C ALA A 196 4.95 29.83 -19.04
N ALA A 197 5.87 28.90 -18.89
CA ALA A 197 7.30 29.12 -19.04
C ALA A 197 7.69 29.63 -20.43
N THR A 198 6.86 29.43 -21.47
CA THR A 198 7.07 29.94 -22.83
C THR A 198 5.75 30.32 -23.51
N ASP A 199 5.82 31.21 -24.49
CA ASP A 199 4.72 31.60 -25.37
C ASP A 199 4.12 30.41 -26.14
N SER A 200 4.97 29.47 -26.56
CA SER A 200 4.57 28.24 -27.24
C SER A 200 3.71 27.34 -26.32
N LEU A 201 4.04 27.22 -25.05
CA LEU A 201 3.25 26.47 -24.09
C LEU A 201 1.90 27.13 -23.81
N MET A 202 1.89 28.46 -23.67
CA MET A 202 0.63 29.19 -23.52
C MET A 202 -0.26 29.02 -24.74
N GLY A 203 0.31 29.10 -25.95
CA GLY A 203 -0.43 28.99 -27.22
C GLY A 203 -0.90 27.57 -27.53
N ASN A 204 0.05 26.62 -27.56
CA ASN A 204 -0.20 25.24 -28.06
C ASN A 204 -0.68 24.25 -27.00
N VAL A 205 -0.54 24.60 -25.72
CA VAL A 205 -1.03 23.73 -24.64
C VAL A 205 -2.20 24.40 -23.91
N ALA A 206 -1.99 25.52 -23.23
CA ALA A 206 -3.03 26.13 -22.42
C ALA A 206 -4.24 26.56 -23.26
N ARG A 207 -4.03 27.40 -24.31
CA ARG A 207 -5.15 27.90 -25.14
C ARG A 207 -5.80 26.83 -26.02
N GLU A 208 -5.10 25.73 -26.34
CA GLU A 208 -5.65 24.64 -27.14
C GLU A 208 -6.48 23.65 -26.27
N LYS A 209 -6.08 23.42 -25.01
CA LYS A 209 -6.67 22.41 -24.14
C LYS A 209 -7.76 22.96 -23.22
N LEU A 210 -7.66 24.24 -22.85
CA LEU A 210 -8.61 24.89 -21.97
C LEU A 210 -9.82 25.43 -22.75
N ASP A 211 -11.01 25.32 -22.16
CA ASP A 211 -12.25 25.75 -22.79
C ASP A 211 -12.37 27.29 -22.83
N GLU A 212 -13.19 27.80 -23.78
CA GLU A 212 -13.55 29.21 -23.84
C GLU A 212 -14.21 29.67 -22.53
N GLY A 213 -13.62 30.67 -21.87
CA GLY A 213 -14.11 31.23 -20.60
C GLY A 213 -13.29 30.80 -19.38
N GLN A 214 -12.48 29.77 -19.45
CA GLN A 214 -11.52 29.44 -18.39
C GLN A 214 -10.35 30.45 -18.38
N LEU A 215 -9.86 30.82 -19.56
CA LEU A 215 -8.94 31.95 -19.75
C LEU A 215 -9.74 33.17 -20.19
N ARG A 216 -9.85 34.18 -19.32
CA ARG A 216 -10.67 35.40 -19.57
C ARG A 216 -10.01 36.40 -20.49
N ALA A 217 -8.70 36.62 -20.31
CA ALA A 217 -7.95 37.60 -21.14
C ALA A 217 -6.46 37.25 -21.14
N ALA A 218 -5.80 37.46 -22.27
CA ALA A 218 -4.33 37.43 -22.36
C ALA A 218 -3.76 38.69 -21.70
N ILE A 219 -2.79 38.51 -20.79
CA ILE A 219 -2.05 39.61 -20.16
C ILE A 219 -0.76 39.86 -20.95
N SER A 220 -0.07 38.76 -21.29
CA SER A 220 1.13 38.76 -22.13
C SER A 220 1.11 37.54 -23.05
N ASP A 221 2.22 37.26 -23.74
CA ASP A 221 2.37 36.07 -24.58
C ASP A 221 2.45 34.79 -23.72
N THR A 222 2.92 34.91 -22.47
CA THR A 222 3.08 33.80 -21.51
C THR A 222 2.06 33.81 -20.37
N GLU A 223 1.23 34.83 -20.21
CA GLU A 223 0.30 35.00 -19.09
C GLU A 223 -1.13 35.19 -19.55
N SER A 224 -2.05 34.61 -18.83
CA SER A 224 -3.48 34.79 -19.07
C SER A 224 -4.24 34.86 -17.74
N TRP A 225 -5.24 35.76 -17.69
CA TRP A 225 -6.18 35.84 -16.58
C TRP A 225 -7.08 34.60 -16.57
N VAL A 226 -7.14 33.90 -15.46
CA VAL A 226 -7.96 32.71 -15.22
C VAL A 226 -9.22 33.09 -14.45
N ALA A 227 -10.36 32.58 -14.88
CA ALA A 227 -11.57 32.67 -14.09
C ALA A 227 -11.39 31.93 -12.76
N GLU A 228 -11.65 32.56 -11.64
CA GLU A 228 -11.41 32.02 -10.30
C GLU A 228 -12.15 30.71 -10.09
N GLU A 229 -13.41 30.67 -10.55
CA GLU A 229 -14.26 29.47 -10.55
C GLU A 229 -13.76 28.33 -11.46
N ALA A 230 -12.86 28.61 -12.39
CA ALA A 230 -12.32 27.64 -13.33
C ALA A 230 -10.95 27.06 -12.92
N VAL A 231 -10.34 27.56 -11.85
CA VAL A 231 -8.97 27.17 -11.46
C VAL A 231 -8.82 25.66 -11.30
N ALA A 232 -9.75 24.99 -10.61
CA ALA A 232 -9.70 23.55 -10.42
C ALA A 232 -9.74 22.79 -11.76
N GLU A 233 -10.58 23.25 -12.69
CA GLU A 233 -10.70 22.67 -14.03
C GLU A 233 -9.44 22.91 -14.86
N VAL A 234 -8.86 24.11 -14.80
CA VAL A 234 -7.60 24.45 -15.45
C VAL A 234 -6.47 23.53 -14.97
N LYS A 235 -6.33 23.37 -13.64
CA LYS A 235 -5.33 22.46 -13.04
C LYS A 235 -5.54 21.04 -13.54
N ARG A 236 -6.77 20.52 -13.54
CA ARG A 236 -7.07 19.17 -13.99
C ARG A 236 -6.75 18.96 -15.46
N THR A 237 -7.20 19.87 -16.33
CA THR A 237 -6.99 19.75 -17.78
C THR A 237 -5.51 19.77 -18.14
N LEU A 238 -4.73 20.64 -17.51
CA LEU A 238 -3.27 20.71 -17.74
C LEU A 238 -2.55 19.48 -17.16
N TYR A 239 -2.97 18.98 -16.01
CA TYR A 239 -2.45 17.74 -15.45
C TYR A 239 -2.69 16.53 -16.39
N GLU A 240 -3.92 16.37 -16.89
CA GLU A 240 -4.27 15.34 -17.88
C GLU A 240 -3.47 15.49 -19.19
N ALA A 241 -3.14 16.72 -19.55
CA ALA A 241 -2.27 17.00 -20.69
C ALA A 241 -0.77 16.73 -20.42
N GLY A 242 -0.41 16.34 -19.19
CA GLY A 242 0.95 16.03 -18.79
C GLY A 242 1.75 17.22 -18.28
N TYR A 243 1.08 18.26 -17.81
CA TYR A 243 1.67 19.48 -17.25
C TYR A 243 0.96 19.83 -15.94
N PRO A 244 1.39 19.29 -14.80
CA PRO A 244 0.87 19.71 -13.50
C PRO A 244 1.16 21.20 -13.29
N VAL A 245 0.25 21.88 -12.61
CA VAL A 245 0.33 23.32 -12.36
C VAL A 245 0.77 23.59 -10.94
N GLN A 246 1.83 24.36 -10.75
CA GLN A 246 2.22 24.89 -9.46
C GLN A 246 1.26 26.00 -9.03
N ASP A 247 0.71 25.89 -7.82
CA ASP A 247 -0.26 26.84 -7.30
C ASP A 247 0.37 27.73 -6.22
N GLU A 248 0.85 28.89 -6.64
CA GLU A 248 1.52 29.89 -5.80
C GLU A 248 0.59 31.07 -5.45
N ARG A 249 -0.71 30.89 -5.61
CA ARG A 249 -1.67 31.95 -5.31
C ARG A 249 -1.60 32.37 -3.85
N ASP A 250 -1.73 33.68 -3.62
CA ASP A 250 -1.89 34.23 -2.28
C ASP A 250 -3.37 34.12 -1.87
N LEU A 251 -3.74 33.00 -1.29
CA LEU A 251 -5.09 32.72 -0.82
C LEU A 251 -5.21 33.08 0.66
N ASP A 252 -6.35 33.66 1.02
CA ASP A 252 -6.69 33.95 2.40
C ASP A 252 -6.79 32.64 3.22
N THR A 253 -6.49 32.72 4.50
CA THR A 253 -6.59 31.61 5.45
C THR A 253 -7.80 31.71 6.36
N GLY A 254 -8.70 32.67 6.07
CA GLY A 254 -9.78 33.05 6.95
C GLY A 254 -9.28 33.84 8.17
N ASP A 255 -10.11 33.94 9.20
CA ASP A 255 -9.73 34.62 10.43
C ASP A 255 -8.57 33.88 11.14
N ASP A 256 -7.62 34.63 11.70
CA ASP A 256 -6.53 34.06 12.49
C ASP A 256 -7.07 33.40 13.76
N LEU A 257 -6.65 32.16 13.98
CA LEU A 257 -6.93 31.41 15.19
C LEU A 257 -5.67 31.41 16.08
N ASP A 258 -5.85 31.90 17.31
CA ASP A 258 -4.81 31.77 18.35
C ASP A 258 -4.84 30.33 18.87
N LEU A 259 -4.12 29.48 18.17
CA LEU A 259 -4.11 28.03 18.37
C LEU A 259 -2.73 27.51 18.69
N GLU A 260 -2.58 26.96 19.88
CA GLU A 260 -1.37 26.26 20.30
C GLU A 260 -1.64 24.77 20.50
N LEU A 261 -0.65 23.94 20.16
CA LEU A 261 -0.68 22.51 20.41
C LEU A 261 -0.11 22.22 21.81
N ASP A 262 -0.89 21.55 22.66
CA ASP A 262 -0.47 21.12 24.00
C ASP A 262 0.11 19.68 23.95
N LEU A 263 1.10 19.48 23.09
CA LEU A 263 1.75 18.17 22.90
C LEU A 263 3.12 18.32 22.24
N ASP A 264 4.10 17.56 22.71
CA ASP A 264 5.41 17.45 22.07
C ASP A 264 5.35 16.52 20.85
N LEU A 265 5.86 16.99 19.72
CA LEU A 265 5.98 16.19 18.51
C LEU A 265 7.23 15.32 18.56
N ARG A 266 7.15 14.15 17.94
CA ARG A 266 8.31 13.30 17.65
C ARG A 266 9.11 13.88 16.47
N ASP A 267 10.40 13.52 16.36
CA ASP A 267 11.29 14.08 15.32
C ASP A 267 10.73 13.89 13.89
N TYR A 268 10.22 12.71 13.57
CA TYR A 268 9.61 12.45 12.26
C TYR A 268 8.30 13.23 12.03
N GLN A 269 7.52 13.51 13.08
CA GLN A 269 6.34 14.36 12.97
C GLN A 269 6.74 15.82 12.72
N HIS A 270 7.82 16.29 13.34
CA HIS A 270 8.41 17.59 13.02
C HIS A 270 8.86 17.67 11.57
N GLN A 271 9.41 16.59 11.01
CA GLN A 271 9.80 16.51 9.61
C GLN A 271 8.58 16.58 8.71
N TRP A 272 7.53 15.77 8.95
CA TRP A 272 6.26 15.80 8.19
C TRP A 272 5.63 17.18 8.17
N VAL A 273 5.62 17.86 9.33
CA VAL A 273 5.07 19.22 9.43
C VAL A 273 5.90 20.21 8.59
N ARG A 274 7.24 20.10 8.59
CA ARG A 274 8.10 20.97 7.76
C ARG A 274 7.83 20.74 6.28
N GLU A 275 7.89 19.50 5.81
CA GLU A 275 7.63 19.11 4.42
C GLU A 275 6.27 19.64 3.95
N PHE A 276 5.22 19.48 4.77
CA PHE A 276 3.91 20.03 4.45
C PHE A 276 3.90 21.56 4.38
N MET A 277 4.56 22.25 5.30
CA MET A 277 4.58 23.73 5.32
C MET A 277 5.33 24.31 4.11
N GLU A 278 6.30 23.59 3.58
CA GLU A 278 7.01 23.93 2.34
C GLU A 278 6.12 23.75 1.11
N THR A 279 5.47 22.59 1.00
CA THR A 279 4.61 22.26 -0.15
C THR A 279 3.20 22.86 -0.07
N LYS A 280 2.73 23.24 1.14
CA LYS A 280 1.35 23.72 1.46
C LYS A 280 0.26 22.71 1.13
N SER A 281 0.57 21.62 0.47
CA SER A 281 -0.38 20.57 0.12
C SER A 281 0.32 19.22 0.03
N GLY A 282 -0.35 18.15 0.51
CA GLY A 282 0.21 16.81 0.49
C GLY A 282 -0.61 15.81 1.29
N VAL A 283 -0.29 14.53 1.09
CA VAL A 283 -0.93 13.41 1.78
C VAL A 283 0.06 12.79 2.78
N LEU A 284 -0.19 12.93 4.07
CA LEU A 284 0.57 12.21 5.11
C LEU A 284 0.24 10.72 5.03
N VAL A 285 1.23 9.95 4.62
CA VAL A 285 1.15 8.49 4.52
C VAL A 285 1.97 7.88 5.64
N GLY A 286 1.30 7.22 6.56
CA GLY A 286 1.99 6.59 7.69
C GLY A 286 1.20 5.41 8.24
N PRO A 287 1.86 4.43 8.88
CA PRO A 287 1.17 3.30 9.47
C PRO A 287 0.15 3.75 10.52
N PRO A 288 -0.87 2.95 10.82
CA PRO A 288 -1.74 3.19 11.96
C PRO A 288 -0.91 3.34 13.25
N GLY A 289 -1.30 4.27 14.12
CA GLY A 289 -0.54 4.55 15.36
C GLY A 289 0.69 5.45 15.19
N SER A 290 1.08 5.83 13.97
CA SER A 290 2.19 6.76 13.75
C SER A 290 1.90 8.21 14.18
N GLY A 291 0.67 8.52 14.60
CA GLY A 291 0.29 9.85 15.05
C GLY A 291 0.07 10.86 13.92
N LYS A 292 -0.45 10.41 12.77
CA LYS A 292 -0.87 11.31 11.67
C LYS A 292 -1.81 12.41 12.12
N THR A 293 -2.78 12.09 12.97
CA THR A 293 -3.70 13.07 13.56
C THR A 293 -2.95 14.12 14.38
N VAL A 294 -1.94 13.72 15.16
CA VAL A 294 -1.10 14.64 15.94
C VAL A 294 -0.31 15.58 15.01
N ALA A 295 0.28 15.04 13.94
CA ALA A 295 0.94 15.87 12.93
C ALA A 295 -0.03 16.83 12.23
N ALA A 296 -1.27 16.39 11.95
CA ALA A 296 -2.31 17.25 11.39
C ALA A 296 -2.74 18.37 12.33
N LEU A 297 -2.85 18.11 13.64
CA LEU A 297 -3.09 19.16 14.66
C LEU A 297 -1.94 20.17 14.71
N ALA A 298 -0.71 19.70 14.58
CA ALA A 298 0.46 20.58 14.52
C ALA A 298 0.48 21.44 13.25
N ILE A 299 0.09 20.88 12.10
CA ILE A 299 -0.06 21.62 10.85
C ILE A 299 -1.18 22.67 11.00
N LEU A 300 -2.32 22.29 11.57
CA LEU A 300 -3.43 23.20 11.83
C LEU A 300 -2.99 24.37 12.71
N ALA A 301 -2.24 24.11 13.79
CA ALA A 301 -1.68 25.13 14.65
C ALA A 301 -0.64 26.02 13.92
N ARG A 302 0.14 25.47 12.98
CA ARG A 302 1.10 26.23 12.17
C ARG A 302 0.45 27.09 11.11
N VAL A 303 -0.62 26.61 10.49
CA VAL A 303 -1.42 27.39 9.52
C VAL A 303 -2.16 28.54 10.22
N GLY A 304 -2.70 28.29 11.42
CA GLY A 304 -3.34 29.30 12.27
C GLY A 304 -4.61 29.93 11.69
N GLY A 305 -5.17 29.37 10.61
CA GLY A 305 -6.37 29.87 9.93
C GLY A 305 -7.59 28.96 10.12
N GLU A 306 -8.76 29.44 9.65
CA GLU A 306 -9.98 28.67 9.68
C GLU A 306 -9.84 27.35 8.92
N SER A 307 -10.34 26.25 9.47
CA SER A 307 -10.05 24.91 8.97
C SER A 307 -11.28 24.02 8.83
N LEU A 308 -11.35 23.28 7.71
CA LEU A 308 -12.39 22.29 7.43
C LEU A 308 -11.79 20.88 7.49
N ILE A 309 -12.31 20.04 8.39
CA ILE A 309 -11.89 18.65 8.55
C ILE A 309 -12.98 17.73 7.99
N LEU A 310 -12.65 16.96 6.98
CA LEU A 310 -13.56 16.03 6.31
C LEU A 310 -13.24 14.59 6.71
N VAL A 311 -14.23 13.88 7.25
CA VAL A 311 -14.08 12.54 7.81
C VAL A 311 -15.10 11.55 7.23
N PRO A 312 -14.82 10.25 7.17
CA PRO A 312 -15.74 9.25 6.63
C PRO A 312 -16.97 9.00 7.51
N SER A 313 -16.88 9.15 8.84
CA SER A 313 -17.95 8.77 9.77
C SER A 313 -18.18 9.80 10.88
N ARG A 314 -19.29 9.65 11.61
CA ARG A 314 -19.61 10.50 12.76
C ARG A 314 -18.74 10.21 13.97
N GLU A 315 -18.41 8.94 14.14
CA GLU A 315 -17.55 8.46 15.21
C GLU A 315 -16.16 9.12 15.10
N LEU A 316 -15.61 9.19 13.88
CA LEU A 316 -14.36 9.93 13.63
C LEU A 316 -14.54 11.43 13.80
N ALA A 317 -15.72 12.00 13.49
CA ALA A 317 -15.97 13.42 13.77
C ALA A 317 -15.91 13.71 15.28
N SER A 318 -16.53 12.88 16.10
CA SER A 318 -16.48 13.02 17.56
C SER A 318 -15.07 12.81 18.12
N GLN A 319 -14.31 11.86 17.55
CA GLN A 319 -12.90 11.64 17.92
C GLN A 319 -12.04 12.87 17.59
N TRP A 320 -12.18 13.44 16.39
CA TRP A 320 -11.49 14.67 16.01
C TRP A 320 -11.83 15.83 16.94
N ARG A 321 -13.11 15.97 17.31
CA ARG A 321 -13.55 16.98 18.27
C ARG A 321 -12.87 16.82 19.63
N GLU A 322 -12.80 15.59 20.14
CA GLU A 322 -12.13 15.28 21.40
C GLU A 322 -10.62 15.58 21.33
N GLU A 323 -9.93 15.16 20.25
CA GLU A 323 -8.52 15.44 20.03
C GLU A 323 -8.23 16.95 19.95
N LEU A 324 -9.05 17.71 19.20
CA LEU A 324 -8.94 19.17 19.11
C LEU A 324 -9.07 19.84 20.48
N LEU A 325 -10.10 19.49 21.24
CA LEU A 325 -10.37 20.12 22.54
C LEU A 325 -9.40 19.69 23.66
N THR A 326 -8.81 18.50 23.54
CA THR A 326 -7.89 17.97 24.57
C THR A 326 -6.43 18.32 24.32
N ARG A 327 -6.04 18.46 23.05
CA ARG A 327 -4.63 18.63 22.66
C ARG A 327 -4.28 20.01 22.12
N THR A 328 -5.26 20.89 22.04
CA THR A 328 -5.04 22.26 21.58
C THR A 328 -5.73 23.26 22.52
N THR A 329 -5.43 24.53 22.33
CA THR A 329 -6.06 25.64 23.09
C THR A 329 -7.46 26.03 22.59
N LEU A 330 -8.03 25.28 21.62
CA LEU A 330 -9.36 25.56 21.08
C LEU A 330 -10.46 25.38 22.12
N THR A 331 -11.43 26.27 22.07
CA THR A 331 -12.65 26.21 22.92
C THR A 331 -13.79 25.48 22.21
N GLU A 332 -14.78 25.01 22.96
CA GLU A 332 -15.98 24.37 22.41
C GLU A 332 -16.72 25.21 21.36
N GLU A 333 -16.69 26.54 21.49
CA GLU A 333 -17.32 27.46 20.56
C GLU A 333 -16.56 27.59 19.22
N GLN A 334 -15.26 27.28 19.22
CA GLN A 334 -14.42 27.34 18.04
C GLN A 334 -14.42 26.02 17.22
N VAL A 335 -14.98 24.92 17.78
CA VAL A 335 -15.05 23.63 17.13
C VAL A 335 -16.50 23.25 16.82
N GLY A 336 -16.83 23.21 15.52
CA GLY A 336 -18.16 22.86 15.03
C GLY A 336 -18.19 21.42 14.45
N GLU A 337 -19.34 20.77 14.57
CA GLU A 337 -19.63 19.49 13.90
C GLU A 337 -20.73 19.68 12.85
N TYR A 338 -20.50 19.15 11.64
CA TYR A 338 -21.42 19.26 10.52
C TYR A 338 -21.74 17.91 9.90
N HIS A 339 -22.77 17.25 10.41
CA HIS A 339 -23.21 15.92 9.97
C HIS A 339 -24.73 15.73 10.12
N GLY A 340 -25.25 14.51 9.98
CA GLY A 340 -26.69 14.24 10.00
C GLY A 340 -27.43 14.59 11.30
N GLY A 341 -26.71 14.69 12.43
CA GLY A 341 -27.27 15.04 13.75
C GLY A 341 -26.98 16.46 14.20
N GLU A 342 -25.89 17.05 13.75
CA GLU A 342 -25.40 18.38 14.13
C GLU A 342 -25.07 19.19 12.88
N LYS A 343 -25.23 20.52 12.94
CA LYS A 343 -24.99 21.43 11.80
C LYS A 343 -24.41 22.76 12.24
N THR A 344 -23.41 22.69 13.08
CA THR A 344 -22.69 23.85 13.59
C THR A 344 -21.46 24.13 12.74
N VAL A 345 -21.38 25.31 12.14
CA VAL A 345 -20.20 25.83 11.46
C VAL A 345 -19.44 26.73 12.41
N ALA A 346 -18.20 26.44 12.68
CA ALA A 346 -17.29 27.17 13.55
C ALA A 346 -15.92 27.38 12.83
N PRO A 347 -15.02 28.19 13.38
CA PRO A 347 -13.68 28.37 12.78
C PRO A 347 -12.93 27.07 12.44
N VAL A 348 -13.04 26.04 13.29
CA VAL A 348 -12.63 24.68 12.95
C VAL A 348 -13.90 23.83 12.84
N THR A 349 -14.22 23.38 11.64
CA THR A 349 -15.45 22.60 11.38
C THR A 349 -15.12 21.20 10.94
N ILE A 350 -15.71 20.20 11.59
CA ILE A 350 -15.58 18.79 11.25
C ILE A 350 -16.85 18.33 10.53
N ALA A 351 -16.73 17.84 9.31
CA ALA A 351 -17.88 17.39 8.52
C ALA A 351 -17.67 15.97 7.98
N THR A 352 -18.76 15.18 7.94
CA THR A 352 -18.67 13.87 7.30
C THR A 352 -18.73 13.98 5.79
N TYR A 353 -17.95 13.13 5.07
CA TYR A 353 -17.96 13.02 3.61
C TYR A 353 -19.37 12.90 3.04
N ARG A 354 -20.20 12.08 3.70
CA ARG A 354 -21.60 11.91 3.28
C ARG A 354 -22.38 13.21 3.28
N THR A 355 -22.23 14.01 4.33
CA THR A 355 -22.95 15.30 4.45
C THR A 355 -22.37 16.34 3.50
N ALA A 356 -21.07 16.48 3.46
CA ALA A 356 -20.35 17.37 2.56
C ALA A 356 -20.63 17.04 1.06
N GLY A 357 -20.84 15.76 0.74
CA GLY A 357 -21.17 15.29 -0.60
C GLY A 357 -22.58 15.59 -1.10
N MET A 358 -23.52 16.06 -0.26
CA MET A 358 -24.90 16.35 -0.65
C MET A 358 -25.06 17.78 -1.18
N ASP A 359 -25.78 17.97 -2.31
CA ASP A 359 -26.01 19.29 -2.93
C ASP A 359 -26.64 20.31 -1.98
N ARG A 360 -27.56 19.87 -1.12
CA ARG A 360 -28.22 20.72 -0.12
C ARG A 360 -27.28 21.28 0.96
N HIS A 361 -26.05 20.76 1.05
CA HIS A 361 -25.03 21.18 2.02
C HIS A 361 -23.83 21.87 1.37
N ARG A 362 -23.96 22.27 0.08
CA ARG A 362 -22.90 22.98 -0.65
C ARG A 362 -22.43 24.23 0.10
N GLN A 363 -23.33 24.91 0.77
CA GLN A 363 -23.05 26.12 1.59
C GLN A 363 -21.97 25.89 2.66
N LEU A 364 -21.68 24.64 3.04
CA LEU A 364 -20.59 24.36 3.98
C LEU A 364 -19.26 24.85 3.42
N PHE A 365 -19.00 24.62 2.13
CA PHE A 365 -17.73 25.01 1.50
C PHE A 365 -17.63 26.53 1.33
N ASP A 366 -18.74 27.21 1.10
CA ASP A 366 -18.81 28.66 0.88
C ASP A 366 -19.04 29.46 2.17
N SER A 367 -19.15 28.79 3.33
CA SER A 367 -19.53 29.42 4.60
C SER A 367 -18.41 30.21 5.26
N ARG A 368 -17.17 29.91 4.94
CA ARG A 368 -15.94 30.51 5.46
C ARG A 368 -14.82 30.45 4.46
N GLU A 369 -13.80 31.27 4.65
CA GLU A 369 -12.54 31.22 3.92
C GLU A 369 -11.61 30.19 4.56
N TRP A 370 -11.76 28.92 4.13
CA TRP A 370 -11.01 27.80 4.69
C TRP A 370 -9.54 27.87 4.31
N GLY A 371 -8.67 28.27 5.22
CA GLY A 371 -7.22 28.30 5.03
C GLY A 371 -6.58 26.91 4.96
N LEU A 372 -7.20 25.91 5.62
CA LEU A 372 -6.76 24.53 5.59
C LEU A 372 -7.96 23.59 5.42
N VAL A 373 -7.84 22.63 4.48
CA VAL A 373 -8.77 21.50 4.39
C VAL A 373 -8.03 20.21 4.70
N ILE A 374 -8.50 19.49 5.72
CA ILE A 374 -7.97 18.18 6.11
C ILE A 374 -8.92 17.09 5.62
N TYR A 375 -8.40 16.10 4.92
CA TYR A 375 -9.14 14.92 4.45
C TYR A 375 -8.64 13.71 5.23
N ASP A 376 -9.39 13.26 6.22
CA ASP A 376 -9.03 12.06 6.98
C ASP A 376 -9.46 10.80 6.25
N GLU A 377 -8.62 9.75 6.33
CA GLU A 377 -8.79 8.54 5.52
C GLU A 377 -9.06 8.88 4.04
N VAL A 378 -8.19 9.69 3.48
CA VAL A 378 -8.32 10.34 2.16
C VAL A 378 -8.73 9.40 1.04
N HIS A 379 -8.38 8.16 1.16
CA HIS A 379 -8.75 7.11 0.23
C HIS A 379 -10.26 6.79 0.19
N HIS A 380 -11.03 7.25 1.15
CA HIS A 380 -12.50 7.12 1.18
C HIS A 380 -13.23 8.34 0.60
N ILE A 381 -12.52 9.33 0.03
CA ILE A 381 -13.16 10.52 -0.53
C ILE A 381 -14.13 10.11 -1.65
N PRO A 382 -15.45 10.36 -1.52
CA PRO A 382 -16.39 10.17 -2.60
C PRO A 382 -16.13 11.16 -3.75
N ALA A 383 -16.29 10.72 -5.01
CA ALA A 383 -16.09 11.58 -6.17
C ALA A 383 -16.88 12.92 -6.13
N ALA A 384 -18.07 12.93 -5.51
CA ALA A 384 -18.85 14.15 -5.34
C ALA A 384 -18.20 15.15 -4.37
N VAL A 385 -17.54 14.65 -3.31
CA VAL A 385 -16.80 15.49 -2.35
C VAL A 385 -15.50 15.98 -2.98
N ALA A 386 -14.77 15.10 -3.65
CA ALA A 386 -13.54 15.44 -4.35
C ALA A 386 -13.77 16.59 -5.33
N ARG A 387 -14.81 16.51 -6.19
CA ARG A 387 -15.13 17.57 -7.15
C ARG A 387 -15.48 18.90 -6.48
N ARG A 388 -16.29 18.88 -5.40
CA ARG A 388 -16.68 20.11 -4.70
C ARG A 388 -15.54 20.75 -3.96
N SER A 389 -14.74 19.95 -3.28
CA SER A 389 -13.59 20.47 -2.55
C SER A 389 -12.45 20.90 -3.48
N ALA A 390 -12.42 20.41 -4.74
CA ALA A 390 -11.50 20.90 -5.75
C ALA A 390 -11.77 22.36 -6.13
N ASP A 391 -13.07 22.76 -6.17
CA ASP A 391 -13.48 24.13 -6.46
C ASP A 391 -13.19 25.10 -5.30
N LEU A 392 -12.88 24.59 -4.10
CA LEU A 392 -12.60 25.40 -2.93
C LEU A 392 -11.28 26.14 -3.09
N GLN A 393 -11.32 27.46 -2.91
CA GLN A 393 -10.12 28.30 -2.90
C GLN A 393 -9.50 28.21 -1.50
N THR A 394 -8.58 27.26 -1.31
CA THR A 394 -7.88 27.06 -0.02
C THR A 394 -6.37 27.00 -0.25
N LYS A 395 -5.64 27.61 0.67
CA LYS A 395 -4.17 27.71 0.60
C LYS A 395 -3.49 26.38 0.93
N HIS A 396 -4.07 25.60 1.86
CA HIS A 396 -3.48 24.37 2.35
C HIS A 396 -4.44 23.18 2.24
N ARG A 397 -3.94 22.06 1.71
CA ARG A 397 -4.70 20.80 1.59
C ARG A 397 -3.92 19.66 2.20
N LEU A 398 -4.44 19.02 3.21
CA LEU A 398 -3.81 17.91 3.92
C LEU A 398 -4.64 16.65 3.81
N GLY A 399 -4.10 15.60 3.22
CA GLY A 399 -4.66 14.25 3.27
C GLY A 399 -4.01 13.42 4.37
N LEU A 400 -4.78 12.57 5.04
CA LEU A 400 -4.27 11.57 5.99
C LEU A 400 -4.65 10.18 5.50
N SER A 401 -3.68 9.28 5.40
CA SER A 401 -3.95 7.90 5.00
C SER A 401 -2.96 6.92 5.61
N SER A 402 -3.45 5.73 5.93
CA SER A 402 -2.60 4.58 6.22
C SER A 402 -2.11 3.88 4.94
N SER A 403 -2.68 4.22 3.78
CA SER A 403 -2.25 3.76 2.46
C SER A 403 -2.72 4.76 1.41
N PRO A 404 -1.85 5.26 0.54
CA PRO A 404 -2.24 6.19 -0.51
C PRO A 404 -3.02 5.51 -1.65
N VAL A 405 -3.02 4.17 -1.69
CA VAL A 405 -3.59 3.37 -2.78
C VAL A 405 -5.11 3.31 -2.71
N ARG A 406 -5.82 3.71 -3.76
CA ARG A 406 -7.27 3.51 -3.91
C ARG A 406 -7.58 2.11 -4.47
N GLU A 407 -8.76 1.56 -4.15
CA GLU A 407 -9.22 0.27 -4.64
C GLU A 407 -9.49 0.23 -6.16
N ASP A 408 -9.76 1.40 -6.72
CA ASP A 408 -10.10 1.61 -8.12
C ASP A 408 -8.91 2.09 -8.98
N ASP A 409 -7.69 1.98 -8.46
CA ASP A 409 -6.44 2.44 -9.08
C ASP A 409 -6.46 3.94 -9.49
N ARG A 410 -7.28 4.76 -8.79
CA ARG A 410 -7.40 6.21 -9.01
C ARG A 410 -6.63 7.04 -7.99
N GLU A 411 -5.45 6.60 -7.65
CA GLU A 411 -4.55 7.32 -6.73
C GLU A 411 -4.19 8.71 -7.26
N GLU A 412 -4.04 8.82 -8.56
CA GLU A 412 -3.76 10.08 -9.25
C GLU A 412 -4.79 11.17 -8.93
N GLU A 413 -6.08 10.82 -8.78
CA GLU A 413 -7.12 11.78 -8.40
C GLU A 413 -6.89 12.39 -7.01
N ILE A 414 -6.36 11.60 -6.07
CA ILE A 414 -6.03 12.08 -4.71
C ILE A 414 -4.86 13.05 -4.76
N TYR A 415 -3.79 12.68 -5.45
CA TYR A 415 -2.59 13.52 -5.53
C TYR A 415 -2.83 14.79 -6.35
N THR A 416 -3.64 14.71 -7.39
CA THR A 416 -4.08 15.90 -8.15
C THR A 416 -4.90 16.87 -7.29
N LEU A 417 -5.75 16.34 -6.41
CA LEU A 417 -6.61 17.16 -5.55
C LEU A 417 -5.86 17.76 -4.37
N ILE A 418 -5.01 16.97 -3.70
CA ILE A 418 -4.47 17.28 -2.38
C ILE A 418 -2.97 17.57 -2.43
N GLY A 419 -2.23 16.93 -3.33
CA GLY A 419 -0.77 17.08 -3.43
C GLY A 419 0.00 15.78 -3.20
N PRO A 420 1.34 15.82 -3.23
CA PRO A 420 2.20 14.65 -3.20
C PRO A 420 2.14 13.88 -1.86
N PRO A 421 2.59 12.62 -1.84
CA PRO A 421 2.70 11.86 -0.61
C PRO A 421 3.86 12.37 0.28
N ILE A 422 3.61 12.47 1.58
CA ILE A 422 4.56 12.86 2.62
C ILE A 422 4.68 11.68 3.62
N GLY A 423 5.86 11.39 4.14
CA GLY A 423 6.06 10.41 5.20
C GLY A 423 5.95 8.95 4.75
N THR A 424 6.49 8.61 3.57
CA THR A 424 6.40 7.26 3.00
C THR A 424 7.36 6.24 3.58
N ASP A 425 8.36 6.66 4.36
CA ASP A 425 9.38 5.80 4.97
C ASP A 425 8.89 5.15 6.28
N TRP A 426 8.22 4.01 6.15
CA TRP A 426 7.73 3.27 7.31
C TRP A 426 8.83 2.49 8.03
N ASP A 427 9.89 2.09 7.32
CA ASP A 427 10.98 1.30 7.91
C ASP A 427 11.71 2.11 8.96
N ALA A 428 11.99 3.40 8.67
CA ALA A 428 12.58 4.31 9.66
C ALA A 428 11.70 4.48 10.92
N LEU A 429 10.36 4.45 10.76
CA LEU A 429 9.43 4.53 11.89
C LEU A 429 9.46 3.26 12.75
N PHE A 430 9.58 2.09 12.12
CA PHE A 430 9.69 0.80 12.83
C PHE A 430 11.04 0.68 13.54
N GLU A 431 12.15 1.03 12.88
CA GLU A 431 13.50 0.98 13.48
C GLU A 431 13.69 1.92 14.64
N ALA A 432 13.13 3.11 14.55
CA ALA A 432 13.14 4.07 15.63
C ALA A 432 12.25 3.65 16.82
N GLY A 433 11.48 2.54 16.69
CA GLY A 433 10.61 2.01 17.73
C GLY A 433 9.38 2.88 18.02
N PHE A 434 9.06 3.84 17.15
CA PHE A 434 7.89 4.71 17.33
C PHE A 434 6.57 4.01 17.04
N VAL A 435 6.62 2.96 16.22
CA VAL A 435 5.47 2.09 15.92
C VAL A 435 5.97 0.66 16.00
N ALA A 436 5.19 -0.24 16.60
CA ALA A 436 5.54 -1.64 16.65
C ALA A 436 5.53 -2.22 15.23
N GLU A 437 6.61 -2.89 14.84
CA GLU A 437 6.67 -3.66 13.60
C GLU A 437 5.73 -4.86 13.71
N PRO A 438 4.68 -4.95 12.87
CA PRO A 438 3.80 -6.10 12.92
C PRO A 438 4.48 -7.33 12.31
N GLU A 439 4.39 -8.44 13.00
CA GLU A 439 4.70 -9.75 12.43
C GLU A 439 3.42 -10.32 11.83
N VAL A 440 3.38 -10.50 10.51
CA VAL A 440 2.23 -11.06 9.80
C VAL A 440 2.56 -12.48 9.37
N GLU A 441 1.75 -13.44 9.78
CA GLU A 441 1.89 -14.83 9.39
C GLU A 441 0.66 -15.28 8.60
N ILE A 442 0.86 -15.71 7.35
CA ILE A 442 -0.19 -16.29 6.54
C ILE A 442 -0.24 -17.78 6.84
N ARG A 443 -1.39 -18.24 7.34
CA ARG A 443 -1.69 -19.64 7.62
C ARG A 443 -2.54 -20.23 6.51
N TYR A 444 -1.99 -21.19 5.79
CA TYR A 444 -2.72 -21.92 4.78
C TYR A 444 -3.49 -23.08 5.41
N VAL A 445 -4.82 -22.95 5.41
CA VAL A 445 -5.74 -23.90 6.07
C VAL A 445 -6.27 -24.88 5.03
N PRO A 446 -6.09 -26.20 5.20
CA PRO A 446 -6.66 -27.19 4.30
C PRO A 446 -8.20 -27.18 4.38
N TRP A 447 -8.86 -27.75 3.39
CA TRP A 447 -10.31 -27.96 3.47
C TRP A 447 -10.60 -28.96 4.59
N ALA A 448 -11.68 -28.71 5.35
CA ALA A 448 -12.09 -29.59 6.44
C ALA A 448 -12.44 -31.02 5.95
N ASP A 449 -13.01 -31.11 4.75
CA ASP A 449 -13.35 -32.36 4.06
C ASP A 449 -13.51 -32.14 2.54
N GLU A 450 -13.68 -33.22 1.77
CA GLU A 450 -13.89 -33.19 0.33
C GLU A 450 -15.23 -32.52 -0.04
N ASP A 451 -16.28 -32.70 0.77
CA ASP A 451 -17.59 -32.10 0.53
C ASP A 451 -17.54 -30.58 0.56
N ALA A 452 -16.81 -29.98 1.51
CA ALA A 452 -16.59 -28.54 1.60
C ALA A 452 -15.83 -27.99 0.37
N ARG A 453 -14.84 -28.74 -0.09
CA ARG A 453 -14.09 -28.40 -1.32
C ARG A 453 -14.97 -28.47 -2.56
N ASP A 454 -15.76 -29.52 -2.70
CA ASP A 454 -16.66 -29.72 -3.84
C ASP A 454 -17.75 -28.64 -3.91
N GLN A 455 -18.30 -28.23 -2.77
CA GLN A 455 -19.21 -27.10 -2.66
C GLN A 455 -18.56 -25.78 -3.10
N TYR A 456 -17.30 -25.55 -2.75
CA TYR A 456 -16.54 -24.39 -3.22
C TYR A 456 -16.34 -24.42 -4.75
N VAL A 457 -15.93 -25.56 -5.30
CA VAL A 457 -15.67 -25.71 -6.75
C VAL A 457 -16.93 -25.48 -7.57
N SER A 458 -18.07 -25.96 -7.08
CA SER A 458 -19.37 -25.81 -7.75
C SER A 458 -20.02 -24.43 -7.60
N ALA A 459 -19.56 -23.61 -6.64
CA ALA A 459 -20.09 -22.27 -6.40
C ALA A 459 -19.43 -21.22 -7.30
N GLU A 460 -20.12 -20.09 -7.52
CA GLU A 460 -19.61 -18.96 -8.32
C GLU A 460 -19.71 -17.62 -7.56
N GLY A 461 -18.91 -16.65 -7.97
CA GLY A 461 -19.01 -15.26 -7.55
C GLY A 461 -18.90 -15.06 -6.02
N HIS A 462 -19.93 -14.48 -5.41
CA HIS A 462 -19.98 -14.19 -3.98
C HIS A 462 -20.07 -15.47 -3.12
N GLU A 463 -20.88 -16.45 -3.56
CA GLU A 463 -21.05 -17.71 -2.84
C GLU A 463 -19.74 -18.49 -2.76
N ARG A 464 -18.96 -18.52 -3.84
CA ARG A 464 -17.65 -19.17 -3.86
C ARG A 464 -16.71 -18.59 -2.82
N ARG A 465 -16.69 -17.26 -2.68
CA ARG A 465 -15.89 -16.59 -1.64
C ARG A 465 -16.38 -16.91 -0.24
N GLN A 466 -17.68 -16.91 -0.04
CA GLN A 466 -18.29 -17.24 1.24
C GLN A 466 -17.96 -18.70 1.68
N ARG A 467 -17.93 -19.65 0.73
CA ARG A 467 -17.56 -21.05 1.01
C ARG A 467 -16.12 -21.19 1.48
N ALA A 468 -15.17 -20.47 0.84
CA ALA A 468 -13.77 -20.45 1.30
C ALA A 468 -13.63 -19.85 2.70
N ALA A 469 -14.34 -18.75 2.95
CA ALA A 469 -14.35 -18.10 4.27
C ALA A 469 -14.94 -18.99 5.37
N ALA A 470 -16.02 -19.71 5.07
CA ALA A 470 -16.73 -20.58 6.00
C ALA A 470 -16.09 -21.97 6.17
N ASN A 471 -14.87 -22.21 5.66
CA ASN A 471 -14.15 -23.47 5.89
C ASN A 471 -14.06 -23.78 7.40
N PRO A 472 -14.66 -24.87 7.90
CA PRO A 472 -14.69 -25.19 9.34
C PRO A 472 -13.30 -25.37 9.96
N ALA A 473 -12.32 -25.81 9.19
CA ALA A 473 -10.94 -25.97 9.65
C ALA A 473 -10.32 -24.65 10.15
N LYS A 474 -10.80 -23.50 9.70
CA LYS A 474 -10.37 -22.20 10.21
C LYS A 474 -10.76 -21.95 11.66
N ILE A 475 -11.84 -22.58 12.15
CA ILE A 475 -12.27 -22.48 13.56
C ILE A 475 -11.23 -23.14 14.45
N GLU A 476 -10.77 -24.32 14.07
CA GLU A 476 -9.76 -25.07 14.82
C GLU A 476 -8.42 -24.33 14.80
N GLU A 477 -8.00 -23.81 13.65
CA GLU A 477 -6.77 -23.01 13.55
C GLU A 477 -6.88 -21.70 14.36
N THR A 478 -8.02 -21.04 14.36
CA THR A 478 -8.24 -19.86 15.21
C THR A 478 -8.13 -20.23 16.69
N ARG A 479 -8.75 -21.34 17.11
CA ARG A 479 -8.64 -21.85 18.49
C ARG A 479 -7.18 -22.14 18.86
N TYR A 480 -6.45 -22.79 17.98
CA TYR A 480 -5.04 -23.10 18.17
C TYR A 480 -4.20 -21.83 18.35
N ILE A 481 -4.35 -20.83 17.47
CA ILE A 481 -3.65 -19.54 17.58
C ILE A 481 -3.96 -18.85 18.90
N LEU A 482 -5.24 -18.74 19.28
CA LEU A 482 -5.63 -18.13 20.55
C LEU A 482 -5.04 -18.87 21.76
N SER A 483 -4.99 -20.20 21.72
CA SER A 483 -4.42 -21.01 22.80
C SER A 483 -2.90 -20.86 22.96
N ARG A 484 -2.20 -20.47 21.89
CA ARG A 484 -0.76 -20.16 21.93
C ARG A 484 -0.41 -18.81 22.52
N HIS A 485 -1.40 -17.92 22.60
CA HIS A 485 -1.23 -16.54 23.08
C HIS A 485 -2.27 -16.19 24.15
N PRO A 486 -2.39 -16.97 25.25
CA PRO A 486 -3.46 -16.82 26.23
C PRO A 486 -3.43 -15.49 27.00
N GLU A 487 -2.26 -14.84 27.06
CA GLU A 487 -2.07 -13.56 27.75
C GLU A 487 -2.32 -12.33 26.87
N LYS A 488 -2.54 -12.52 25.56
CA LYS A 488 -2.69 -11.41 24.61
C LYS A 488 -4.14 -11.05 24.38
N LYS A 489 -4.42 -9.75 24.36
CA LYS A 489 -5.69 -9.24 23.86
C LYS A 489 -5.81 -9.51 22.37
N ALA A 490 -6.86 -10.21 21.95
CA ALA A 490 -7.03 -10.70 20.60
C ALA A 490 -8.31 -10.18 19.92
N LEU A 491 -8.20 -9.77 18.65
CA LEU A 491 -9.32 -9.50 17.77
C LEU A 491 -9.36 -10.53 16.64
N VAL A 492 -10.52 -11.19 16.46
CA VAL A 492 -10.75 -12.11 15.35
C VAL A 492 -11.68 -11.46 14.33
N PHE A 493 -11.16 -11.19 13.13
CA PHE A 493 -11.89 -10.52 12.05
C PHE A 493 -12.54 -11.52 11.11
N CYS A 494 -13.82 -11.29 10.78
CA CYS A 494 -14.56 -12.07 9.78
C CYS A 494 -15.44 -11.15 8.92
N ASP A 495 -15.59 -11.49 7.64
CA ASP A 495 -16.41 -10.71 6.69
C ASP A 495 -17.87 -11.16 6.65
N TYR A 496 -18.13 -12.41 7.00
CA TYR A 496 -19.45 -13.03 6.87
C TYR A 496 -20.08 -13.22 8.24
N LEU A 497 -21.34 -12.78 8.39
CA LEU A 497 -22.06 -12.85 9.66
C LEU A 497 -22.25 -14.30 10.12
N ASP A 498 -22.48 -15.24 9.21
CA ASP A 498 -22.65 -16.66 9.55
C ASP A 498 -21.34 -17.25 10.08
N GLN A 499 -20.21 -16.97 9.45
CA GLN A 499 -18.89 -17.36 9.96
C GLN A 499 -18.64 -16.78 11.36
N GLY A 500 -18.96 -15.50 11.57
CA GLY A 500 -18.80 -14.85 12.87
C GLY A 500 -19.66 -15.49 13.96
N ARG A 501 -20.89 -15.95 13.63
CA ARG A 501 -21.76 -16.68 14.55
C ARG A 501 -21.19 -18.06 14.87
N GLU A 502 -20.67 -18.79 13.88
CA GLU A 502 -20.06 -20.11 14.04
C GLU A 502 -18.79 -20.02 14.90
N LEU A 503 -17.88 -19.07 14.59
CA LEU A 503 -16.69 -18.78 15.41
C LEU A 503 -17.09 -18.45 16.86
N SER A 504 -18.09 -17.58 17.04
CA SER A 504 -18.58 -17.20 18.38
C SER A 504 -19.10 -18.38 19.19
N ALA A 505 -19.88 -19.23 18.55
CA ALA A 505 -20.44 -20.43 19.20
C ALA A 505 -19.34 -21.46 19.52
N ALA A 506 -18.37 -21.67 18.62
CA ALA A 506 -17.32 -22.66 18.77
C ALA A 506 -16.22 -22.26 19.76
N LEU A 507 -15.94 -20.95 19.86
CA LEU A 507 -14.88 -20.42 20.73
C LEU A 507 -15.39 -19.85 22.05
N ASP A 508 -16.72 -19.74 22.23
CA ASP A 508 -17.39 -19.05 23.35
C ASP A 508 -16.93 -17.58 23.52
N VAL A 509 -16.76 -16.90 22.40
CA VAL A 509 -16.28 -15.49 22.31
C VAL A 509 -17.39 -14.61 21.75
N PRO A 510 -17.68 -13.42 22.33
CA PRO A 510 -18.69 -12.52 21.82
C PRO A 510 -18.41 -12.04 20.39
N PHE A 511 -19.47 -11.99 19.57
CA PHE A 511 -19.42 -11.51 18.19
C PHE A 511 -20.03 -10.12 18.06
N VAL A 512 -19.20 -9.13 17.77
CA VAL A 512 -19.57 -7.74 17.53
C VAL A 512 -19.85 -7.53 16.05
N ASN A 513 -21.07 -7.13 15.69
CA ASN A 513 -21.50 -6.95 14.31
C ASN A 513 -22.48 -5.78 14.14
N GLY A 514 -22.80 -5.42 12.89
CA GLY A 514 -23.68 -4.28 12.56
C GLY A 514 -25.13 -4.45 12.96
N GLU A 515 -25.61 -5.68 13.15
CA GLU A 515 -26.98 -5.98 13.58
C GLU A 515 -27.15 -5.82 15.11
N MET A 516 -26.03 -5.73 15.84
CA MET A 516 -26.04 -5.58 17.30
C MET A 516 -26.47 -4.17 17.70
N PRO A 517 -27.35 -4.01 18.72
CA PRO A 517 -27.70 -2.70 19.27
C PRO A 517 -26.46 -1.94 19.75
N HIS A 518 -26.38 -0.64 19.44
CA HIS A 518 -25.24 0.24 19.74
C HIS A 518 -24.78 0.14 21.21
N SER A 519 -25.70 0.22 22.16
CA SER A 519 -25.39 0.16 23.59
C SER A 519 -24.75 -1.17 24.05
N ARG A 520 -25.11 -2.29 23.40
CA ARG A 520 -24.50 -3.59 23.68
C ARG A 520 -23.10 -3.68 23.06
N ARG A 521 -22.94 -3.11 21.88
CA ARG A 521 -21.66 -3.05 21.18
C ARG A 521 -20.65 -2.23 21.95
N GLU A 522 -21.00 -1.02 22.36
CA GLU A 522 -20.14 -0.17 23.21
C GLU A 522 -19.74 -0.87 24.50
N ARG A 523 -20.68 -1.49 25.18
CA ARG A 523 -20.36 -2.22 26.41
C ARG A 523 -19.31 -3.33 26.17
N LEU A 524 -19.42 -4.11 25.10
CA LEU A 524 -18.44 -5.16 24.80
C LEU A 524 -17.07 -4.60 24.47
N LEU A 525 -17.01 -3.48 23.72
CA LEU A 525 -15.77 -2.79 23.42
C LEU A 525 -15.13 -2.20 24.68
N ASP A 526 -15.93 -1.64 25.60
CA ASP A 526 -15.44 -1.13 26.87
C ASP A 526 -14.96 -2.25 27.83
N GLU A 527 -15.66 -3.40 27.87
CA GLU A 527 -15.20 -4.58 28.59
C GLU A 527 -13.83 -5.04 28.09
N PHE A 528 -13.63 -5.02 26.76
CA PHE A 528 -12.34 -5.36 26.13
C PHE A 528 -11.26 -4.29 26.43
N ARG A 529 -11.57 -3.00 26.32
CA ARG A 529 -10.62 -1.90 26.66
C ARG A 529 -10.10 -2.02 28.08
N ARG A 530 -11.00 -2.31 29.04
CA ARG A 530 -10.64 -2.48 30.46
C ARG A 530 -9.94 -3.78 30.80
N GLY A 531 -9.89 -4.75 29.87
CA GLY A 531 -9.33 -6.08 30.14
C GLY A 531 -10.27 -7.01 30.90
N ASP A 532 -11.57 -6.69 30.97
CA ASP A 532 -12.59 -7.62 31.49
C ASP A 532 -12.84 -8.77 30.50
N ARG A 533 -12.37 -8.60 29.25
CA ARG A 533 -12.35 -9.59 28.17
C ARG A 533 -11.05 -9.50 27.39
N ASP A 534 -10.51 -10.64 27.02
CA ASP A 534 -9.24 -10.73 26.29
C ASP A 534 -9.45 -11.01 24.78
N THR A 535 -10.67 -11.43 24.36
CA THR A 535 -10.94 -11.77 22.96
C THR A 535 -12.30 -11.27 22.51
N LEU A 536 -12.38 -10.71 21.30
CA LEU A 536 -13.62 -10.38 20.59
C LEU A 536 -13.55 -10.86 19.14
N ILE A 537 -14.69 -11.32 18.60
CA ILE A 537 -14.88 -11.54 17.17
C ILE A 537 -15.59 -10.32 16.60
N VAL A 538 -15.12 -9.82 15.46
CA VAL A 538 -15.60 -8.57 14.87
C VAL A 538 -15.89 -8.76 13.39
N SER A 539 -17.08 -8.31 12.93
CA SER A 539 -17.40 -8.25 11.51
C SER A 539 -16.90 -6.96 10.84
N ARG A 540 -17.23 -6.73 9.56
CA ARG A 540 -16.93 -5.50 8.79
C ARG A 540 -17.28 -4.19 9.49
N VAL A 541 -18.12 -4.21 10.50
CA VAL A 541 -18.46 -3.04 11.31
C VAL A 541 -17.22 -2.38 11.91
N GLY A 542 -16.14 -3.15 12.10
CA GLY A 542 -14.85 -2.63 12.52
C GLY A 542 -14.05 -1.90 11.42
N ASP A 543 -14.46 -2.00 10.16
CA ASP A 543 -13.79 -1.34 9.03
C ASP A 543 -14.41 0.06 8.74
N GLU A 544 -15.64 0.35 9.20
CA GLU A 544 -16.39 1.57 8.92
C GLU A 544 -16.54 2.46 10.16
N GLY A 545 -15.44 3.05 10.64
CA GLY A 545 -15.49 4.16 11.60
C GLY A 545 -15.86 3.81 13.03
N ILE A 546 -15.82 2.54 13.44
CA ILE A 546 -15.87 2.17 14.85
C ILE A 546 -14.44 2.16 15.40
N ASP A 547 -14.21 2.89 16.46
CA ASP A 547 -12.96 2.84 17.21
C ASP A 547 -12.85 1.48 17.91
N LEU A 548 -12.22 0.52 17.21
CA LEU A 548 -11.89 -0.76 17.79
C LEU A 548 -10.76 -0.56 18.80
N PRO A 549 -10.89 -1.16 20.00
CA PRO A 549 -9.83 -1.09 20.99
C PRO A 549 -8.57 -1.79 20.46
N ASP A 550 -7.43 -1.32 20.92
CA ASP A 550 -6.15 -1.91 20.61
C ASP A 550 -6.05 -3.36 21.07
N ALA A 551 -5.43 -4.19 20.23
CA ALA A 551 -5.16 -5.59 20.50
C ALA A 551 -3.67 -5.90 20.27
N GLU A 552 -3.17 -6.95 20.86
CA GLU A 552 -1.79 -7.44 20.69
C GLU A 552 -1.73 -8.57 19.67
N LEU A 553 -2.89 -9.18 19.40
CA LEU A 553 -3.06 -10.27 18.46
C LEU A 553 -4.26 -10.00 17.56
N ALA A 554 -4.09 -10.15 16.26
CA ALA A 554 -5.18 -10.14 15.29
C ALA A 554 -5.21 -11.47 14.52
N VAL A 555 -6.41 -12.06 14.38
CA VAL A 555 -6.63 -13.22 13.51
C VAL A 555 -7.63 -12.82 12.43
N VAL A 556 -7.20 -12.79 11.18
CA VAL A 556 -8.05 -12.49 10.02
C VAL A 556 -8.57 -13.82 9.46
N ALA A 557 -9.74 -14.25 9.94
CA ALA A 557 -10.35 -15.52 9.53
C ALA A 557 -10.98 -15.46 8.13
N SER A 558 -11.40 -14.26 7.68
CA SER A 558 -11.86 -14.01 6.31
C SER A 558 -11.74 -12.52 5.95
N GLY A 559 -12.12 -12.17 4.73
CA GLY A 559 -12.01 -10.80 4.23
C GLY A 559 -10.76 -10.56 3.40
N LEU A 560 -10.16 -11.63 2.91
CA LEU A 560 -9.00 -11.57 2.01
C LEU A 560 -9.37 -11.04 0.62
N GLY A 561 -10.63 -11.17 0.22
CA GLY A 561 -11.15 -10.63 -1.05
C GLY A 561 -11.62 -9.18 -1.00
N GLY A 562 -11.51 -8.52 0.16
CA GLY A 562 -11.69 -7.08 0.31
C GLY A 562 -10.47 -6.30 -0.14
N SER A 563 -10.55 -4.96 -0.10
CA SER A 563 -9.49 -4.08 -0.57
C SER A 563 -8.13 -4.37 0.07
N ARG A 564 -7.05 -4.05 -0.67
CA ARG A 564 -5.65 -4.06 -0.18
C ARG A 564 -5.47 -3.36 1.17
N ARG A 565 -6.36 -2.41 1.50
CA ARG A 565 -6.36 -1.57 2.71
C ARG A 565 -6.88 -2.25 3.96
N GLN A 566 -7.94 -3.07 3.84
CA GLN A 566 -8.55 -3.71 5.02
C GLN A 566 -7.56 -4.57 5.78
N GLY A 567 -6.59 -5.18 5.08
CA GLY A 567 -5.50 -5.91 5.72
C GLY A 567 -4.55 -5.02 6.52
N ALA A 568 -4.13 -3.90 5.94
CA ALA A 568 -3.26 -2.93 6.61
C ALA A 568 -3.97 -2.25 7.79
N GLN A 569 -5.25 -1.89 7.64
CA GLN A 569 -6.04 -1.32 8.73
C GLN A 569 -6.28 -2.31 9.87
N ARG A 570 -6.54 -3.59 9.56
CA ARG A 570 -6.72 -4.64 10.57
C ARG A 570 -5.40 -4.95 11.29
N ALA A 571 -4.30 -5.08 10.54
CA ALA A 571 -2.96 -5.17 11.12
C ALA A 571 -2.64 -3.93 11.96
N GLY A 572 -3.05 -2.75 11.50
CA GLY A 572 -2.84 -1.49 12.19
C GLY A 572 -3.51 -1.36 13.57
N ARG A 573 -4.58 -2.10 13.81
CA ARG A 573 -5.22 -2.14 15.14
C ARG A 573 -4.39 -2.87 16.20
N THR A 574 -3.34 -3.58 15.77
CA THR A 574 -2.37 -4.22 16.67
C THR A 574 -1.04 -3.45 16.75
N MET A 575 -0.85 -2.40 15.92
CA MET A 575 0.38 -1.59 15.92
C MET A 575 0.36 -0.58 17.07
N ARG A 576 1.11 -0.86 18.13
CA ARG A 576 1.29 0.03 19.30
C ARG A 576 2.75 0.46 19.40
N PRO A 577 3.05 1.60 20.06
CA PRO A 577 4.42 2.02 20.35
C PRO A 577 5.20 1.05 21.24
N GLU A 578 4.52 0.20 22.01
CA GLU A 578 5.14 -0.72 22.96
C GLU A 578 4.70 -2.17 22.65
N GLY A 579 5.66 -3.04 22.27
CA GLY A 579 5.45 -4.46 22.07
C GLY A 579 5.43 -4.93 20.61
N ARG A 580 5.40 -6.26 20.40
CA ARG A 580 5.26 -6.89 19.08
C ARG A 580 3.79 -7.12 18.78
N SER A 581 3.36 -6.69 17.62
CA SER A 581 2.02 -6.97 17.09
C SER A 581 2.05 -8.24 16.26
N LEU A 582 1.18 -9.20 16.58
CA LEU A 582 1.06 -10.45 15.84
C LEU A 582 -0.22 -10.44 15.01
N VAL A 583 -0.12 -10.73 13.73
CA VAL A 583 -1.25 -10.82 12.82
C VAL A 583 -1.23 -12.15 12.08
N TYR A 584 -2.22 -12.98 12.32
CA TYR A 584 -2.43 -14.24 11.59
C TYR A 584 -3.49 -14.05 10.52
N VAL A 585 -3.19 -14.45 9.29
CA VAL A 585 -4.11 -14.37 8.15
C VAL A 585 -4.43 -15.79 7.69
N LEU A 586 -5.67 -16.22 7.82
CA LEU A 586 -6.09 -17.57 7.47
C LEU A 586 -6.59 -17.61 6.01
N ALA A 587 -5.93 -18.39 5.18
CA ALA A 587 -6.29 -18.58 3.78
C ALA A 587 -6.57 -20.06 3.49
N THR A 588 -7.75 -20.37 2.96
CA THR A 588 -8.10 -21.75 2.59
C THR A 588 -7.30 -22.19 1.36
N ARG A 589 -6.56 -23.29 1.43
CA ARG A 589 -5.74 -23.86 0.35
C ARG A 589 -6.54 -24.15 -0.91
N GLY A 590 -5.95 -23.85 -2.08
CA GLY A 590 -6.58 -24.07 -3.38
C GLY A 590 -7.82 -23.20 -3.61
N SER A 591 -7.98 -22.12 -2.88
CA SER A 591 -9.05 -21.14 -3.05
C SER A 591 -8.51 -19.78 -3.47
N ARG A 592 -9.40 -18.88 -3.91
CA ARG A 592 -9.02 -17.49 -4.20
C ARG A 592 -8.47 -16.73 -3.00
N GLU A 593 -8.70 -17.20 -1.78
CA GLU A 593 -8.10 -16.59 -0.60
C GLU A 593 -6.59 -16.73 -0.58
N GLU A 594 -6.05 -17.83 -1.12
CA GLU A 594 -4.62 -18.04 -1.27
C GLU A 594 -4.00 -16.98 -2.19
N GLU A 595 -4.58 -16.74 -3.38
CA GLU A 595 -4.16 -15.68 -4.30
C GLU A 595 -4.20 -14.29 -3.64
N PHE A 596 -5.29 -13.98 -2.93
CA PHE A 596 -5.45 -12.71 -2.22
C PHE A 596 -4.48 -12.56 -1.04
N ALA A 597 -4.19 -13.64 -0.31
CA ALA A 597 -3.22 -13.64 0.77
C ALA A 597 -1.82 -13.31 0.23
N GLN A 598 -1.40 -13.93 -0.87
CA GLN A 598 -0.13 -13.67 -1.53
C GLN A 598 -0.02 -12.23 -2.04
N GLN A 599 -1.06 -11.69 -2.70
CA GLN A 599 -1.07 -10.28 -3.13
C GLN A 599 -0.95 -9.31 -1.94
N ARG A 600 -1.63 -9.63 -0.84
CA ARG A 600 -1.57 -8.83 0.39
C ARG A 600 -0.20 -8.89 1.05
N MET A 601 0.42 -10.06 1.07
CA MET A 601 1.78 -10.26 1.56
C MET A 601 2.76 -9.34 0.84
N ARG A 602 2.72 -9.32 -0.49
CA ARG A 602 3.57 -8.44 -1.32
C ARG A 602 3.41 -6.97 -0.92
N HIS A 603 2.16 -6.52 -0.76
CA HIS A 603 1.89 -5.14 -0.36
C HIS A 603 2.40 -4.81 1.05
N LEU A 604 2.24 -5.70 2.03
CA LEU A 604 2.74 -5.47 3.39
C LEU A 604 4.26 -5.51 3.44
N SER A 605 4.89 -6.47 2.75
CA SER A 605 6.35 -6.54 2.64
C SER A 605 6.94 -5.29 1.97
N SER A 606 6.25 -4.74 0.97
CA SER A 606 6.66 -3.48 0.33
C SER A 606 6.62 -2.26 1.26
N LYS A 607 5.96 -2.38 2.41
CA LYS A 607 5.89 -1.37 3.47
C LYS A 607 6.76 -1.69 4.68
N GLY A 608 7.72 -2.61 4.55
CA GLY A 608 8.64 -2.99 5.62
C GLY A 608 8.07 -3.95 6.66
N VAL A 609 6.85 -4.46 6.48
CA VAL A 609 6.23 -5.41 7.40
C VAL A 609 6.82 -6.79 7.19
N ARG A 610 7.27 -7.45 8.26
CA ARG A 610 7.70 -8.86 8.18
C ARG A 610 6.52 -9.76 7.92
N VAL A 611 6.57 -10.52 6.83
CA VAL A 611 5.54 -11.48 6.47
C VAL A 611 6.16 -12.86 6.33
N SER A 612 5.56 -13.85 6.99
CA SER A 612 5.92 -15.26 6.91
C SER A 612 4.72 -16.10 6.46
N GLU A 613 4.99 -17.28 5.94
CA GLU A 613 3.98 -18.25 5.51
C GLU A 613 4.16 -19.56 6.29
N ALA A 614 3.05 -20.18 6.67
CA ALA A 614 3.03 -21.49 7.32
C ALA A 614 1.77 -22.28 6.96
N GLU A 615 1.83 -23.60 7.08
CA GLU A 615 0.65 -24.46 7.05
C GLU A 615 -0.08 -24.40 8.41
N ALA A 616 -1.39 -24.63 8.39
CA ALA A 616 -2.17 -24.70 9.61
C ALA A 616 -1.69 -25.85 10.51
N GLU A 617 -1.39 -25.55 11.77
CA GLU A 617 -0.84 -26.54 12.72
C GLU A 617 -1.91 -27.38 13.41
N ALA A 618 -3.11 -26.82 13.62
CA ALA A 618 -4.21 -27.52 14.27
C ALA A 618 -4.66 -28.80 13.54
N VAL A 619 -4.49 -28.83 12.20
CA VAL A 619 -4.84 -29.99 11.37
C VAL A 619 -3.71 -31.04 11.35
N GLY A 620 -2.46 -30.60 11.54
CA GLY A 620 -1.29 -31.51 11.56
C GLY A 620 -1.16 -32.34 12.82
N ASP A 621 -1.65 -31.85 13.96
CA ASP A 621 -1.59 -32.60 15.23
C ASP A 621 -2.61 -33.75 15.32
N ASP A 622 -3.77 -33.64 14.65
CA ASP A 622 -4.75 -34.73 14.58
C ASP A 622 -4.28 -35.87 13.65
N GLU A 623 -3.58 -35.56 12.55
CA GLU A 623 -2.97 -36.59 11.69
C GLU A 623 -1.80 -37.31 12.39
N ARG A 624 -0.96 -36.62 13.14
CA ARG A 624 0.10 -37.24 13.97
C ARG A 624 -0.46 -38.03 15.13
N ALA A 625 -1.58 -37.60 15.72
CA ALA A 625 -2.26 -38.35 16.78
C ALA A 625 -2.99 -39.59 16.24
N ALA A 626 -3.43 -39.59 14.99
CA ALA A 626 -4.02 -40.73 14.30
C ALA A 626 -2.97 -41.77 13.88
N ASP A 627 -1.81 -41.31 13.38
CA ASP A 627 -0.70 -42.17 12.98
C ASP A 627 0.00 -42.82 14.19
N GLY A 628 0.16 -42.08 15.29
CA GLY A 628 0.67 -42.61 16.56
C GLY A 628 -0.24 -43.64 17.26
N ARG A 629 -1.55 -43.66 16.95
CA ARG A 629 -2.48 -44.70 17.45
C ARG A 629 -2.41 -45.99 16.63
N ASN A 630 -1.96 -45.94 15.40
CA ASN A 630 -1.79 -47.14 14.57
C ASN A 630 -0.46 -47.88 14.85
N GLU A 631 0.56 -47.22 15.37
CA GLU A 631 1.85 -47.87 15.71
C GLU A 631 1.81 -48.62 17.06
N VAL A 632 0.88 -48.29 17.96
CA VAL A 632 0.77 -48.97 19.31
C VAL A 632 -0.13 -50.22 19.29
N ALA A 633 -0.90 -50.46 18.20
CA ALA A 633 -1.80 -51.63 18.09
C ALA A 633 -1.16 -52.86 17.40
N GLY A 634 0.13 -52.83 17.03
CA GLY A 634 0.83 -53.89 16.26
C GLY A 634 1.89 -54.70 17.02
N GLY A 635 1.93 -54.69 18.36
CA GLY A 635 2.95 -55.44 19.10
C GLY A 635 2.39 -56.12 20.36
N ASP A 636 1.84 -57.31 20.27
CA ASP A 636 2.04 -58.43 21.18
C ASP A 636 1.03 -59.56 20.91
N THR A 637 1.37 -60.51 20.08
CA THR A 637 0.97 -61.90 20.22
C THR A 637 2.06 -62.77 19.58
N ASP A 638 3.01 -63.17 20.38
CA ASP A 638 3.58 -64.48 20.22
C ASP A 638 4.23 -64.98 21.53
N GLY A 639 3.78 -66.11 21.97
CA GLY A 639 4.59 -67.19 22.32
C GLY A 639 4.61 -67.70 23.72
N SER A 640 4.03 -68.74 23.92
CA SER A 640 4.61 -70.02 24.36
C SER A 640 3.88 -70.76 25.44
N SER A 641 3.57 -71.95 25.05
CA SER A 641 3.61 -73.27 25.77
C SER A 641 2.91 -73.38 27.09
#